data_163650a89e7274ac063d70be4e326d31
#
_entry.id   163650a89e7274ac063d70be4e326d31
#
_cell.length_a   1.000
_cell.length_b   1.000
_cell.length_c   1.000
_cell.angle_alpha   90.00
_cell.angle_beta   90.00
_cell.angle_gamma   90.00
#
_symmetry.space_group_name_H-M   'P 1'
#
loop_
_entity.id
_entity.type
_entity.pdbx_description
1 polymer ?
#
loop_
_entity_poly.entity_id
_entity_poly.type
_entity_poly.pdbx_seq_one_letter_code
_entity_poly.pdbx_strand_id
1 'polypeptide(L)'
;MRFLIIILTVFLSNHYVASQKLYKDKSAARIWMDVYLEAIKKDGLGPTIHARNMFHISAAMYDAWLIYHPEKGEHYYLGKTNNGFEFEFDGFDCPTNKDSAEFVSISFAAFRLMELRFQNYSSKVRAMDDFIFLMEDIGLDPYYRSTDYSDGNAAGLGNYIAEKIFEFGLAEQAGDEDGYEAPLDPVNPSLRPDIPGNRRIVEPNRWQPLSVVDYINQKGWDSTLRDWNYQLILAEDVFLTPHWGQITPFAMTTDDVSLMKRDGQEFKVYNDPGPPPYINTSSDEQYVWNHTLVASWSGHNDPNDQNMIDISPSAIGPTSGLLPESFEEYKAFFDFQNGGTISKPNRRNPITGKSYASNLVKRGDYTRVIAEYWVDAVNTYSPPGHWMKMLQEVTDDARFERKWMGKGKVLDQLEWDIRSYLALSGALHDAAISAWSIKAYYDYVRPISAIRWMSDNGQSSDSLKPRYHEQGLPLIPGKIELARENDPLVGENKENINKLKIYSWRGPDYVDDVETDVAGSGWILAENWWPYQRYSFATPPFAGYVSGHSTFSVAAAEVMTAITGSPYFPGGLREQHFNKNDFLEFEKGPSEDIVLQWATYREAADETCLSRIWGGIHPPIDDIEGRKVGERVAKQSILFLQDLFR
;
A
#
# COMPACT_ATOMS: atom_id res chain seq x y z
N MET A 1 -52.07 -14.00 -16.69
CA MET A 1 -51.43 -14.04 -15.35
C MET A 1 -50.68 -15.34 -15.06
N ARG A 2 -51.17 -16.53 -15.33
CA ARG A 2 -50.45 -17.80 -15.06
C ARG A 2 -49.18 -18.00 -15.92
N PHE A 3 -49.14 -17.53 -17.16
CA PHE A 3 -47.96 -17.64 -18.04
C PHE A 3 -46.79 -16.71 -17.63
N LEU A 4 -47.11 -15.55 -17.05
CA LEU A 4 -46.08 -14.62 -16.57
C LEU A 4 -45.37 -15.13 -15.29
N ILE A 5 -46.13 -15.82 -14.43
CA ILE A 5 -45.60 -16.39 -13.18
C ILE A 5 -44.64 -17.57 -13.47
N ILE A 6 -44.95 -18.39 -14.50
CA ILE A 6 -44.08 -19.51 -14.88
C ILE A 6 -42.76 -19.03 -15.51
N ILE A 7 -42.80 -17.97 -16.33
CA ILE A 7 -41.60 -17.39 -16.92
C ILE A 7 -40.72 -16.74 -15.84
N LEU A 8 -41.29 -16.04 -14.87
CA LEU A 8 -40.56 -15.44 -13.75
C LEU A 8 -39.92 -16.50 -12.84
N THR A 9 -40.64 -17.61 -12.56
CA THR A 9 -40.08 -18.71 -11.75
C THR A 9 -38.98 -19.48 -12.47
N VAL A 10 -39.05 -19.62 -13.78
CA VAL A 10 -38.00 -20.26 -14.58
C VAL A 10 -36.77 -19.35 -14.73
N PHE A 11 -36.95 -18.04 -14.83
CA PHE A 11 -35.84 -17.09 -14.83
C PHE A 11 -35.14 -17.03 -13.46
N LEU A 12 -35.90 -16.98 -12.36
CA LEU A 12 -35.38 -16.99 -11.00
C LEU A 12 -34.65 -18.30 -10.68
N SER A 13 -35.21 -19.45 -11.10
CA SER A 13 -34.55 -20.75 -10.89
C SER A 13 -33.30 -20.94 -11.74
N ASN A 14 -33.23 -20.38 -12.95
CA ASN A 14 -32.03 -20.42 -13.78
C ASN A 14 -30.94 -19.49 -13.28
N HIS A 15 -31.25 -18.31 -12.74
CA HIS A 15 -30.30 -17.45 -12.05
C HIS A 15 -29.76 -18.11 -10.78
N TYR A 16 -30.61 -18.68 -9.95
CA TYR A 16 -30.22 -19.38 -8.73
C TYR A 16 -29.28 -20.59 -9.01
N VAL A 17 -29.55 -21.36 -10.06
CA VAL A 17 -28.69 -22.47 -10.48
C VAL A 17 -27.37 -22.00 -11.11
N ALA A 18 -27.37 -20.84 -11.77
CA ALA A 18 -26.15 -20.25 -12.35
C ALA A 18 -25.25 -19.66 -11.26
N SER A 19 -25.81 -19.01 -10.24
CA SER A 19 -25.07 -18.39 -9.14
C SER A 19 -24.46 -19.44 -8.20
N GLN A 20 -25.19 -20.47 -7.84
CA GLN A 20 -24.63 -21.62 -7.10
C GLN A 20 -23.45 -22.26 -7.83
N LYS A 21 -23.37 -22.14 -9.16
CA LYS A 21 -22.27 -22.63 -9.96
C LYS A 21 -21.03 -21.73 -9.91
N LEU A 22 -21.23 -20.42 -9.70
CA LEU A 22 -20.15 -19.43 -9.66
C LEU A 22 -19.32 -19.49 -8.35
N TYR A 23 -19.96 -19.84 -7.23
CA TYR A 23 -19.33 -19.88 -5.90
C TYR A 23 -19.08 -21.30 -5.37
N LYS A 24 -19.45 -22.34 -6.14
CA LYS A 24 -19.44 -23.74 -5.70
C LYS A 24 -18.06 -24.23 -5.22
N ASP A 25 -16.99 -23.63 -5.72
CA ASP A 25 -15.61 -24.03 -5.44
C ASP A 25 -14.87 -23.00 -4.55
N LYS A 26 -15.59 -22.05 -3.91
CA LYS A 26 -15.02 -21.04 -3.03
C LYS A 26 -15.58 -21.16 -1.61
N SER A 27 -14.73 -20.93 -0.61
CA SER A 27 -15.18 -20.83 0.78
C SER A 27 -15.98 -19.53 1.02
N ALA A 28 -16.80 -19.50 2.08
CA ALA A 28 -17.48 -18.28 2.50
C ALA A 28 -16.51 -17.12 2.73
N ALA A 29 -15.37 -17.38 3.39
CA ALA A 29 -14.35 -16.36 3.63
C ALA A 29 -13.77 -15.81 2.31
N ARG A 30 -13.54 -16.67 1.30
CA ARG A 30 -13.03 -16.25 0.00
C ARG A 30 -14.03 -15.38 -0.75
N ILE A 31 -15.30 -15.74 -0.76
CA ILE A 31 -16.36 -14.97 -1.44
C ILE A 31 -16.42 -13.54 -0.88
N TRP A 32 -16.45 -13.40 0.44
CA TRP A 32 -16.55 -12.10 1.10
C TRP A 32 -15.26 -11.28 0.96
N MET A 33 -14.08 -11.91 1.00
CA MET A 33 -12.83 -11.20 0.75
C MET A 33 -12.71 -10.72 -0.70
N ASP A 34 -13.16 -11.51 -1.68
CA ASP A 34 -13.16 -11.09 -3.10
C ASP A 34 -14.03 -9.83 -3.30
N VAL A 35 -15.22 -9.80 -2.72
CA VAL A 35 -16.12 -8.63 -2.81
C VAL A 35 -15.54 -7.43 -2.07
N TYR A 36 -14.92 -7.62 -0.92
CA TYR A 36 -14.23 -6.56 -0.21
C TYR A 36 -13.07 -5.95 -1.03
N LEU A 37 -12.26 -6.80 -1.67
CA LEU A 37 -11.16 -6.33 -2.53
C LEU A 37 -11.67 -5.53 -3.74
N GLU A 38 -12.81 -5.94 -4.33
CA GLU A 38 -13.43 -5.14 -5.40
C GLU A 38 -14.00 -3.80 -4.88
N ALA A 39 -14.47 -3.75 -3.63
CA ALA A 39 -14.90 -2.50 -3.00
C ALA A 39 -13.73 -1.52 -2.80
N ILE A 40 -12.55 -2.00 -2.42
CA ILE A 40 -11.32 -1.18 -2.29
C ILE A 40 -11.00 -0.44 -3.59
N LYS A 41 -11.19 -1.07 -4.75
CA LYS A 41 -10.93 -0.41 -6.05
C LYS A 41 -11.89 0.74 -6.33
N LYS A 42 -13.05 0.73 -5.72
CA LYS A 42 -14.16 1.64 -5.99
C LYS A 42 -14.30 2.76 -4.97
N ASP A 43 -13.64 2.64 -3.82
CA ASP A 43 -13.71 3.67 -2.77
C ASP A 43 -12.53 4.64 -2.84
N GLY A 44 -12.66 5.77 -2.15
CA GLY A 44 -11.62 6.81 -2.06
C GLY A 44 -10.82 6.78 -0.76
N LEU A 45 -10.89 5.67 0.00
CA LEU A 45 -10.27 5.56 1.30
C LEU A 45 -8.76 5.28 1.21
N GLY A 46 -8.03 5.61 2.27
CA GLY A 46 -6.58 5.41 2.34
C GLY A 46 -6.18 3.99 2.78
N PRO A 47 -4.90 3.63 2.60
CA PRO A 47 -4.40 2.27 2.88
C PRO A 47 -4.51 1.85 4.35
N THR A 48 -4.47 2.78 5.29
CA THR A 48 -4.66 2.53 6.72
C THR A 48 -6.06 2.00 7.03
N ILE A 49 -7.06 2.64 6.43
CA ILE A 49 -8.48 2.29 6.60
C ILE A 49 -8.74 0.93 5.95
N HIS A 50 -8.19 0.69 4.74
CA HIS A 50 -8.29 -0.60 4.06
C HIS A 50 -7.68 -1.73 4.87
N ALA A 51 -6.49 -1.53 5.46
CA ALA A 51 -5.85 -2.53 6.31
C ALA A 51 -6.70 -2.88 7.53
N ARG A 52 -7.22 -1.86 8.24
CA ARG A 52 -8.08 -2.05 9.42
C ARG A 52 -9.39 -2.74 9.07
N ASN A 53 -10.07 -2.32 8.01
CA ASN A 53 -11.32 -2.94 7.60
C ASN A 53 -11.12 -4.40 7.19
N MET A 54 -10.07 -4.70 6.43
CA MET A 54 -9.72 -6.07 6.03
C MET A 54 -9.42 -6.95 7.24
N PHE A 55 -8.70 -6.42 8.24
CA PHE A 55 -8.42 -7.12 9.49
C PHE A 55 -9.71 -7.38 10.29
N HIS A 56 -10.55 -6.38 10.52
CA HIS A 56 -11.79 -6.55 11.27
C HIS A 56 -12.77 -7.52 10.60
N ILE A 57 -12.89 -7.49 9.25
CA ILE A 57 -13.69 -8.45 8.49
C ILE A 57 -13.13 -9.86 8.66
N SER A 58 -11.81 -10.03 8.58
CA SER A 58 -11.17 -11.34 8.79
C SER A 58 -11.36 -11.85 10.21
N ALA A 59 -11.27 -10.97 11.23
CA ALA A 59 -11.50 -11.32 12.62
C ALA A 59 -12.98 -11.69 12.88
N ALA A 60 -13.92 -10.97 12.25
CA ALA A 60 -15.35 -11.30 12.34
C ALA A 60 -15.64 -12.70 11.75
N MET A 61 -15.08 -12.98 10.58
CA MET A 61 -15.20 -14.30 9.95
C MET A 61 -14.54 -15.40 10.78
N TYR A 62 -13.37 -15.11 11.38
CA TYR A 62 -12.65 -16.05 12.23
C TYR A 62 -13.45 -16.40 13.49
N ASP A 63 -13.95 -15.40 14.22
CA ASP A 63 -14.75 -15.64 15.43
C ASP A 63 -16.06 -16.37 15.11
N ALA A 64 -16.71 -16.05 13.99
CA ALA A 64 -17.89 -16.78 13.53
C ALA A 64 -17.59 -18.25 13.20
N TRP A 65 -16.47 -18.52 12.53
CA TRP A 65 -16.03 -19.87 12.20
C TRP A 65 -15.63 -20.68 13.44
N LEU A 66 -14.92 -20.06 14.38
CA LEU A 66 -14.40 -20.77 15.56
C LEU A 66 -15.49 -21.29 16.49
N ILE A 67 -16.68 -20.65 16.52
CA ILE A 67 -17.84 -21.15 17.27
C ILE A 67 -18.20 -22.59 16.87
N TYR A 68 -18.02 -22.92 15.60
CA TYR A 68 -18.27 -24.25 15.08
C TYR A 68 -17.07 -25.21 15.23
N HIS A 69 -15.89 -24.69 15.57
CA HIS A 69 -14.62 -25.41 15.68
C HIS A 69 -13.82 -25.02 16.94
N PRO A 70 -14.44 -25.12 18.14
CA PRO A 70 -13.82 -24.59 19.36
C PRO A 70 -12.49 -25.29 19.76
N GLU A 71 -12.22 -26.44 19.16
CA GLU A 71 -10.96 -27.17 19.38
C GLU A 71 -9.76 -26.64 18.55
N LYS A 72 -9.99 -25.65 17.65
CA LYS A 72 -8.98 -25.21 16.68
C LYS A 72 -8.27 -23.90 17.05
N GLY A 73 -8.62 -23.30 18.19
CA GLY A 73 -7.98 -22.07 18.64
C GLY A 73 -8.78 -21.36 19.73
N GLU A 74 -8.46 -20.10 19.94
CA GLU A 74 -9.20 -19.18 20.82
C GLU A 74 -9.85 -18.07 20.00
N HIS A 75 -11.02 -17.59 20.43
CA HIS A 75 -11.65 -16.41 19.81
C HIS A 75 -10.68 -15.23 19.82
N TYR A 76 -10.75 -14.43 18.78
CA TYR A 76 -9.96 -13.20 18.74
C TYR A 76 -10.61 -12.11 19.60
N TYR A 77 -11.92 -11.88 19.42
CA TYR A 77 -12.70 -10.88 20.15
C TYR A 77 -13.70 -11.49 21.13
N LEU A 78 -14.54 -12.42 20.67
CA LEU A 78 -15.68 -12.93 21.46
C LEU A 78 -15.27 -13.49 22.81
N GLY A 79 -15.97 -13.07 23.87
CA GLY A 79 -15.71 -13.47 25.25
C GLY A 79 -14.44 -12.88 25.85
N LYS A 80 -13.84 -11.88 25.22
CA LYS A 80 -12.61 -11.22 25.69
C LYS A 80 -12.82 -9.71 25.90
N THR A 81 -11.90 -9.11 26.66
CA THR A 81 -11.78 -7.65 26.77
C THR A 81 -10.58 -7.19 25.95
N ASN A 82 -10.79 -6.25 25.05
CA ASN A 82 -9.72 -5.67 24.24
C ASN A 82 -9.73 -4.14 24.38
N ASN A 83 -8.62 -3.56 24.81
CA ASN A 83 -8.45 -2.12 25.06
C ASN A 83 -9.60 -1.51 25.91
N GLY A 84 -10.07 -2.26 26.91
CA GLY A 84 -11.16 -1.83 27.80
C GLY A 84 -12.58 -2.02 27.26
N PHE A 85 -12.75 -2.47 26.03
CA PHE A 85 -14.02 -2.86 25.44
C PHE A 85 -14.29 -4.35 25.67
N GLU A 86 -15.47 -4.69 26.20
CA GLU A 86 -15.86 -6.07 26.52
C GLU A 86 -16.71 -6.65 25.39
N PHE A 87 -16.25 -7.75 24.80
CA PHE A 87 -16.97 -8.50 23.81
C PHE A 87 -17.76 -9.64 24.50
N GLU A 88 -18.89 -9.29 25.10
CA GLU A 88 -19.74 -10.26 25.78
C GLU A 88 -20.13 -11.41 24.86
N PHE A 89 -20.13 -12.65 25.38
CA PHE A 89 -20.58 -13.82 24.65
C PHE A 89 -21.00 -14.93 25.60
N ASP A 90 -22.28 -15.31 25.56
CA ASP A 90 -22.87 -16.30 26.46
C ASP A 90 -22.84 -17.74 25.91
N GLY A 91 -22.14 -17.95 24.78
CA GLY A 91 -22.11 -19.23 24.08
C GLY A 91 -23.16 -19.30 22.96
N PHE A 92 -23.12 -20.38 22.18
CA PHE A 92 -24.02 -20.58 21.04
C PHE A 92 -24.44 -22.03 20.91
N ASP A 93 -25.77 -22.26 20.83
CA ASP A 93 -26.35 -23.58 20.62
C ASP A 93 -26.24 -23.95 19.14
N CYS A 94 -25.21 -24.69 18.76
CA CYS A 94 -24.99 -25.07 17.36
C CYS A 94 -26.13 -25.91 16.81
N PRO A 95 -26.76 -25.49 15.68
CA PRO A 95 -27.82 -26.27 15.05
C PRO A 95 -27.28 -27.58 14.47
N THR A 96 -28.20 -28.54 14.23
CA THR A 96 -27.85 -29.86 13.67
C THR A 96 -27.24 -29.78 12.27
N ASN A 97 -27.65 -28.80 11.44
CA ASN A 97 -27.04 -28.54 10.14
C ASN A 97 -25.87 -27.52 10.30
N LYS A 98 -24.78 -28.03 10.87
CA LYS A 98 -23.62 -27.23 11.25
C LYS A 98 -23.01 -26.46 10.08
N ASP A 99 -22.77 -27.12 8.94
CA ASP A 99 -22.10 -26.52 7.78
C ASP A 99 -22.90 -25.35 7.19
N SER A 100 -24.24 -25.50 7.14
CA SER A 100 -25.09 -24.41 6.68
C SER A 100 -25.14 -23.24 7.65
N ALA A 101 -25.18 -23.53 8.96
CA ALA A 101 -25.18 -22.49 9.99
C ALA A 101 -23.86 -21.72 10.02
N GLU A 102 -22.73 -22.40 9.90
CA GLU A 102 -21.40 -21.81 9.77
C GLU A 102 -21.31 -20.85 8.58
N PHE A 103 -21.75 -21.31 7.39
CA PHE A 103 -21.78 -20.48 6.19
C PHE A 103 -22.61 -19.20 6.40
N VAL A 104 -23.78 -19.33 7.03
CA VAL A 104 -24.67 -18.21 7.33
C VAL A 104 -24.02 -17.25 8.33
N SER A 105 -23.45 -17.74 9.44
CA SER A 105 -22.81 -16.90 10.45
C SER A 105 -21.64 -16.11 9.88
N ILE A 106 -20.74 -16.75 9.12
CA ILE A 106 -19.62 -16.10 8.46
C ILE A 106 -20.10 -15.03 7.48
N SER A 107 -21.14 -15.36 6.69
CA SER A 107 -21.65 -14.43 5.68
C SER A 107 -22.29 -13.19 6.31
N PHE A 108 -23.09 -13.35 7.35
CA PHE A 108 -23.68 -12.20 8.04
C PHE A 108 -22.64 -11.39 8.81
N ALA A 109 -21.64 -12.01 9.40
CA ALA A 109 -20.56 -11.29 10.08
C ALA A 109 -19.76 -10.39 9.10
N ALA A 110 -19.36 -10.93 7.95
CA ALA A 110 -18.67 -10.16 6.93
C ALA A 110 -19.56 -9.07 6.31
N PHE A 111 -20.74 -9.44 5.82
CA PHE A 111 -21.68 -8.53 5.17
C PHE A 111 -22.07 -7.34 6.06
N ARG A 112 -22.50 -7.63 7.30
CA ARG A 112 -22.99 -6.59 8.21
C ARG A 112 -21.88 -5.62 8.58
N LEU A 113 -20.67 -6.12 8.84
CA LEU A 113 -19.53 -5.25 9.16
C LEU A 113 -19.15 -4.37 7.97
N MET A 114 -19.12 -4.92 6.75
CA MET A 114 -18.88 -4.12 5.54
C MET A 114 -19.98 -3.09 5.32
N GLU A 115 -21.25 -3.46 5.49
CA GLU A 115 -22.36 -2.50 5.38
C GLU A 115 -22.20 -1.34 6.36
N LEU A 116 -21.95 -1.63 7.65
CA LEU A 116 -21.75 -0.61 8.68
C LEU A 116 -20.57 0.33 8.37
N ARG A 117 -19.48 -0.22 7.81
CA ARG A 117 -18.27 0.55 7.46
C ARG A 117 -18.45 1.41 6.21
N PHE A 118 -19.17 0.92 5.21
CA PHE A 118 -19.31 1.62 3.93
C PHE A 118 -20.53 2.57 3.88
N GLN A 119 -21.46 2.51 4.83
CA GLN A 119 -22.69 3.31 4.79
C GLN A 119 -22.49 4.84 4.85
N ASN A 120 -21.35 5.31 5.34
CA ASN A 120 -21.07 6.74 5.57
C ASN A 120 -20.18 7.38 4.49
N TYR A 121 -19.77 6.63 3.44
CA TYR A 121 -18.85 7.16 2.42
C TYR A 121 -19.53 7.57 1.12
N SER A 122 -18.88 8.47 0.38
CA SER A 122 -19.34 8.90 -0.95
C SER A 122 -19.37 7.77 -1.99
N SER A 123 -18.57 6.74 -1.79
CA SER A 123 -18.56 5.48 -2.57
C SER A 123 -19.67 4.49 -2.18
N LYS A 124 -20.44 4.79 -1.15
CA LYS A 124 -21.53 3.98 -0.58
C LYS A 124 -22.36 3.25 -1.65
N VAL A 125 -22.84 3.98 -2.64
CA VAL A 125 -23.80 3.45 -3.61
C VAL A 125 -23.21 2.30 -4.43
N ARG A 126 -21.93 2.37 -4.79
CA ARG A 126 -21.30 1.38 -5.69
C ARG A 126 -20.91 0.08 -4.99
N ALA A 127 -20.39 0.17 -3.77
CA ALA A 127 -19.97 -1.02 -3.01
C ALA A 127 -21.16 -1.73 -2.38
N MET A 128 -22.14 -0.96 -1.88
CA MET A 128 -23.33 -1.53 -1.22
C MET A 128 -24.19 -2.39 -2.15
N ASP A 129 -24.33 -2.00 -3.41
CA ASP A 129 -25.09 -2.79 -4.39
C ASP A 129 -24.43 -4.17 -4.59
N ASP A 130 -23.09 -4.22 -4.66
CA ASP A 130 -22.35 -5.49 -4.80
C ASP A 130 -22.53 -6.39 -3.56
N PHE A 131 -22.54 -5.81 -2.34
CA PHE A 131 -22.72 -6.56 -1.09
C PHE A 131 -24.14 -7.14 -0.98
N ILE A 132 -25.15 -6.33 -1.28
CA ILE A 132 -26.56 -6.75 -1.28
C ILE A 132 -26.78 -7.82 -2.35
N PHE A 133 -26.28 -7.60 -3.57
CA PHE A 133 -26.38 -8.55 -4.66
C PHE A 133 -25.78 -9.91 -4.29
N LEU A 134 -24.58 -9.90 -3.65
CA LEU A 134 -23.96 -11.15 -3.20
C LEU A 134 -24.83 -11.89 -2.18
N MET A 135 -25.38 -11.19 -1.16
CA MET A 135 -26.27 -11.81 -0.16
C MET A 135 -27.47 -12.49 -0.83
N GLU A 136 -28.13 -11.78 -1.75
CA GLU A 136 -29.28 -12.32 -2.49
C GLU A 136 -28.87 -13.52 -3.37
N ASP A 137 -27.71 -13.44 -4.04
CA ASP A 137 -27.21 -14.48 -4.93
C ASP A 137 -26.85 -15.78 -4.21
N ILE A 138 -26.32 -15.67 -2.97
CA ILE A 138 -26.06 -16.84 -2.10
C ILE A 138 -27.30 -17.29 -1.30
N GLY A 139 -28.46 -16.66 -1.50
CA GLY A 139 -29.75 -17.04 -0.93
C GLY A 139 -29.99 -16.58 0.51
N LEU A 140 -29.31 -15.50 0.93
CA LEU A 140 -29.45 -14.89 2.26
C LEU A 140 -30.21 -13.57 2.16
N ASP A 141 -30.98 -13.22 3.19
CA ASP A 141 -31.71 -11.96 3.26
C ASP A 141 -30.83 -10.82 3.77
N PRO A 142 -30.39 -9.85 2.92
CA PRO A 142 -29.55 -8.73 3.33
C PRO A 142 -30.24 -7.80 4.34
N TYR A 143 -31.57 -7.84 4.44
CA TYR A 143 -32.35 -6.96 5.31
C TYR A 143 -32.63 -7.57 6.68
N TYR A 144 -32.20 -8.81 6.96
CA TYR A 144 -32.29 -9.41 8.28
C TYR A 144 -31.32 -8.74 9.26
N ARG A 145 -31.85 -8.06 10.29
CA ARG A 145 -31.06 -7.18 11.21
C ARG A 145 -30.94 -7.69 12.64
N SER A 146 -31.68 -8.75 13.02
CA SER A 146 -31.62 -9.22 14.41
C SER A 146 -30.22 -9.65 14.81
N THR A 147 -29.81 -9.26 16.01
CA THR A 147 -28.58 -9.71 16.69
C THR A 147 -28.87 -10.79 17.73
N ASP A 148 -30.12 -11.20 17.85
CA ASP A 148 -30.50 -12.29 18.72
C ASP A 148 -30.09 -13.63 18.13
N TYR A 149 -29.09 -14.25 18.76
CA TYR A 149 -28.52 -15.53 18.37
C TYR A 149 -29.01 -16.70 19.23
N SER A 150 -30.04 -16.48 20.08
CA SER A 150 -30.70 -17.55 20.82
C SER A 150 -31.25 -18.61 19.89
N ASP A 151 -31.51 -19.80 20.42
CA ASP A 151 -32.06 -20.95 19.71
C ASP A 151 -31.27 -21.36 18.43
N GLY A 152 -29.98 -21.08 18.38
CA GLY A 152 -29.13 -21.44 17.25
C GLY A 152 -29.30 -20.58 16.00
N ASN A 153 -29.70 -19.31 16.15
CA ASN A 153 -29.89 -18.39 15.05
C ASN A 153 -28.56 -17.90 14.49
N ALA A 154 -28.06 -18.56 13.45
CA ALA A 154 -26.77 -18.30 12.81
C ALA A 154 -26.65 -16.89 12.18
N ALA A 155 -27.73 -16.37 11.60
CA ALA A 155 -27.77 -15.02 11.04
C ALA A 155 -27.68 -13.96 12.15
N GLY A 156 -28.42 -14.17 13.25
CA GLY A 156 -28.34 -13.31 14.44
C GLY A 156 -26.94 -13.29 15.03
N LEU A 157 -26.27 -14.44 15.09
CA LEU A 157 -24.89 -14.54 15.55
C LEU A 157 -23.93 -13.71 14.69
N GLY A 158 -23.98 -13.84 13.36
CA GLY A 158 -23.14 -13.07 12.45
C GLY A 158 -23.36 -11.56 12.61
N ASN A 159 -24.62 -11.12 12.68
CA ASN A 159 -24.95 -9.71 12.92
C ASN A 159 -24.40 -9.21 14.27
N TYR A 160 -24.52 -10.01 15.34
CA TYR A 160 -24.00 -9.68 16.67
C TYR A 160 -22.48 -9.47 16.66
N ILE A 161 -21.73 -10.39 16.05
CA ILE A 161 -20.28 -10.28 15.92
C ILE A 161 -19.88 -8.98 15.19
N ALA A 162 -20.55 -8.71 14.07
CA ALA A 162 -20.28 -7.51 13.28
C ALA A 162 -20.57 -6.21 14.04
N GLU A 163 -21.69 -6.16 14.76
CA GLU A 163 -22.10 -5.01 15.55
C GLU A 163 -21.10 -4.75 16.69
N LYS A 164 -20.67 -5.78 17.42
CA LYS A 164 -19.68 -5.66 18.49
C LYS A 164 -18.32 -5.17 17.99
N ILE A 165 -17.85 -5.66 16.85
CA ILE A 165 -16.60 -5.19 16.24
C ILE A 165 -16.76 -3.75 15.73
N PHE A 166 -17.91 -3.37 15.22
CA PHE A 166 -18.17 -1.99 14.82
C PHE A 166 -18.22 -1.03 16.01
N GLU A 167 -18.93 -1.40 17.10
CA GLU A 167 -18.96 -0.64 18.37
C GLU A 167 -17.56 -0.46 18.95
N PHE A 168 -16.74 -1.51 18.94
CA PHE A 168 -15.33 -1.44 19.33
C PHE A 168 -14.57 -0.43 18.46
N GLY A 169 -14.78 -0.49 17.14
CA GLY A 169 -14.17 0.44 16.21
C GLY A 169 -14.51 1.90 16.48
N LEU A 170 -15.75 2.19 16.87
CA LEU A 170 -16.15 3.54 17.30
C LEU A 170 -15.44 3.95 18.60
N ALA A 171 -15.30 3.02 19.55
CA ALA A 171 -14.60 3.26 20.82
C ALA A 171 -13.10 3.54 20.64
N GLU A 172 -12.46 2.99 19.61
CA GLU A 172 -11.06 3.28 19.26
C GLU A 172 -10.84 4.72 18.74
N GLN A 173 -11.88 5.44 18.40
CA GLN A 173 -11.79 6.77 17.82
C GLN A 173 -11.02 6.82 16.48
N ALA A 174 -11.20 5.81 15.66
CA ALA A 174 -10.62 5.77 14.32
C ALA A 174 -11.24 6.79 13.35
N GLY A 175 -12.41 7.36 13.70
CA GLY A 175 -13.13 8.33 12.87
C GLY A 175 -14.12 7.67 11.89
N ASP A 176 -14.62 6.49 12.21
CA ASP A 176 -15.58 5.75 11.38
C ASP A 176 -16.87 6.55 11.07
N GLU A 177 -17.27 7.48 11.95
CA GLU A 177 -18.44 8.33 11.76
C GLU A 177 -18.13 9.67 11.07
N ASP A 178 -16.87 10.13 11.16
CA ASP A 178 -16.43 11.45 10.72
C ASP A 178 -15.54 11.40 9.47
N GLY A 179 -15.56 10.30 8.70
CA GLY A 179 -14.76 10.15 7.49
C GLY A 179 -13.26 9.96 7.74
N TYR A 180 -12.87 9.51 8.93
CA TYR A 180 -11.49 9.29 9.39
C TYR A 180 -10.62 10.56 9.41
N GLU A 181 -11.25 11.72 9.48
CA GLU A 181 -10.56 12.99 9.58
C GLU A 181 -10.01 13.20 11.00
N ALA A 182 -8.78 13.68 11.09
CA ALA A 182 -8.20 14.16 12.33
C ALA A 182 -7.31 15.37 12.02
N PRO A 183 -7.41 16.44 12.80
CA PRO A 183 -6.62 17.64 12.54
C PRO A 183 -5.14 17.38 12.86
N LEU A 184 -4.29 17.67 11.90
CA LEU A 184 -2.85 17.84 12.07
C LEU A 184 -2.46 19.07 11.27
N ASP A 185 -2.26 20.19 11.94
CA ASP A 185 -1.91 21.45 11.30
C ASP A 185 -0.47 21.35 10.73
N PRO A 186 -0.28 21.53 9.42
CA PRO A 186 1.04 21.48 8.82
C PRO A 186 1.85 22.72 9.22
N VAL A 187 3.13 22.53 9.52
CA VAL A 187 4.06 23.64 9.83
C VAL A 187 4.38 24.44 8.57
N ASN A 188 4.48 23.75 7.43
CA ASN A 188 4.82 24.38 6.17
C ASN A 188 3.58 24.85 5.41
N PRO A 189 3.63 26.04 4.77
CA PRO A 189 2.60 26.44 3.82
C PRO A 189 2.60 25.50 2.61
N SER A 190 1.45 25.28 2.00
CA SER A 190 1.27 24.38 0.87
C SER A 190 2.18 24.75 -0.31
N LEU A 191 2.80 23.73 -0.91
CA LEU A 191 3.54 23.86 -2.15
C LEU A 191 2.56 23.84 -3.33
N ARG A 192 2.74 24.78 -4.24
CA ARG A 192 2.13 24.81 -5.58
C ARG A 192 3.10 24.11 -6.55
N PRO A 193 2.91 22.84 -6.89
CA PRO A 193 3.88 22.14 -7.74
C PRO A 193 3.88 22.60 -9.20
N ASP A 194 2.84 23.28 -9.65
CA ASP A 194 2.75 23.98 -10.94
C ASP A 194 3.60 25.27 -11.02
N ILE A 195 4.13 25.73 -9.87
CA ILE A 195 5.02 26.90 -9.79
C ILE A 195 6.46 26.42 -9.54
N PRO A 196 7.47 26.99 -10.25
CA PRO A 196 8.87 26.64 -10.05
C PRO A 196 9.38 26.91 -8.62
N GLY A 197 10.19 25.97 -8.10
CA GLY A 197 10.88 26.09 -6.81
C GLY A 197 10.01 25.81 -5.59
N ASN A 198 10.60 26.07 -4.41
CA ASN A 198 9.95 25.90 -3.10
C ASN A 198 10.50 26.89 -2.06
N ARG A 199 10.49 28.19 -2.38
CA ARG A 199 11.04 29.25 -1.52
C ARG A 199 10.22 29.57 -0.29
N ARG A 200 8.98 29.04 -0.23
CA ARG A 200 8.05 29.33 0.87
C ARG A 200 8.09 28.33 2.00
N ILE A 201 8.84 27.24 1.85
CA ILE A 201 9.01 26.26 2.94
C ILE A 201 9.71 26.92 4.12
N VAL A 202 9.18 26.67 5.32
CA VAL A 202 9.70 27.24 6.58
C VAL A 202 10.59 26.21 7.29
N GLU A 203 10.16 24.95 7.30
CA GLU A 203 10.83 23.83 7.94
C GLU A 203 11.15 22.73 6.89
N PRO A 204 12.36 22.72 6.30
CA PRO A 204 12.70 21.79 5.23
C PRO A 204 12.80 20.32 5.67
N ASN A 205 12.79 20.06 6.98
CA ASN A 205 12.72 18.71 7.54
C ASN A 205 11.29 18.16 7.69
N ARG A 206 10.28 19.05 7.63
CA ARG A 206 8.90 18.73 7.95
C ARG A 206 8.05 18.59 6.68
N TRP A 207 7.05 17.75 6.78
CA TRP A 207 6.08 17.55 5.71
C TRP A 207 5.45 18.87 5.26
N GLN A 208 5.19 18.95 3.98
CA GLN A 208 4.57 20.08 3.33
C GLN A 208 3.38 19.59 2.51
N PRO A 209 2.16 20.08 2.77
CA PRO A 209 1.02 19.77 1.93
C PRO A 209 1.22 20.31 0.51
N LEU A 210 0.55 19.70 -0.45
CA LEU A 210 0.47 20.23 -1.81
C LEU A 210 -0.87 20.93 -2.03
N SER A 211 -0.85 21.94 -2.88
CA SER A 211 -2.05 22.60 -3.38
C SER A 211 -2.08 22.37 -4.89
N VAL A 212 -2.91 21.45 -5.33
CA VAL A 212 -2.94 20.96 -6.71
C VAL A 212 -4.21 21.43 -7.41
N VAL A 213 -4.09 21.89 -8.65
CA VAL A 213 -5.23 22.20 -9.51
C VAL A 213 -5.81 20.86 -10.01
N ASP A 214 -7.13 20.74 -10.01
CA ASP A 214 -7.82 19.52 -10.43
C ASP A 214 -7.34 18.26 -9.69
N TYR A 215 -7.24 18.36 -8.36
CA TYR A 215 -6.79 17.27 -7.51
C TYR A 215 -7.67 16.03 -7.69
N ILE A 216 -7.02 14.94 -8.08
CA ILE A 216 -7.60 13.60 -8.10
C ILE A 216 -6.80 12.75 -7.10
N ASN A 217 -7.45 12.16 -6.11
CA ASN A 217 -6.75 11.32 -5.14
C ASN A 217 -6.16 10.06 -5.79
N GLN A 218 -5.41 9.26 -5.02
CA GLN A 218 -4.76 8.04 -5.52
C GLN A 218 -5.71 7.09 -6.25
N LYS A 219 -6.99 7.03 -5.83
CA LYS A 219 -8.03 6.16 -6.40
C LYS A 219 -8.76 6.76 -7.59
N GLY A 220 -8.33 7.91 -8.09
CA GLY A 220 -8.99 8.57 -9.21
C GLY A 220 -10.29 9.30 -8.85
N TRP A 221 -10.52 9.55 -7.57
CA TRP A 221 -11.65 10.32 -7.12
C TRP A 221 -11.30 11.80 -7.08
N ASP A 222 -12.13 12.59 -7.72
CA ASP A 222 -12.07 14.04 -7.59
C ASP A 222 -12.89 14.48 -6.38
N SER A 223 -12.20 14.91 -5.34
CA SER A 223 -12.87 15.47 -4.15
C SER A 223 -13.46 16.85 -4.38
N THR A 224 -13.10 17.51 -5.50
CA THR A 224 -13.52 18.88 -5.83
C THR A 224 -14.77 18.93 -6.71
N LEU A 225 -15.15 17.85 -7.40
CA LEU A 225 -16.31 17.79 -8.29
C LEU A 225 -17.67 17.77 -7.56
N ARG A 226 -17.79 18.39 -6.38
CA ARG A 226 -19.08 18.55 -5.70
C ARG A 226 -19.90 19.74 -6.20
N ASP A 227 -19.34 20.62 -7.02
CA ASP A 227 -20.05 21.79 -7.55
C ASP A 227 -20.02 21.83 -9.07
N TRP A 228 -21.19 21.79 -9.68
CA TRP A 228 -21.43 21.88 -11.13
C TRP A 228 -21.02 23.23 -11.76
N ASN A 229 -20.43 24.11 -11.00
CA ASN A 229 -19.86 25.36 -11.47
C ASN A 229 -18.34 25.20 -11.54
N TYR A 230 -17.84 24.93 -12.74
CA TYR A 230 -16.44 24.89 -13.14
C TYR A 230 -15.60 26.09 -12.61
N GLN A 231 -15.35 26.12 -11.32
CA GLN A 231 -14.26 26.91 -10.76
C GLN A 231 -13.13 25.94 -10.46
N LEU A 232 -11.97 26.17 -11.05
CA LEU A 232 -10.71 25.52 -10.69
C LEU A 232 -10.48 25.70 -9.19
N ILE A 233 -10.86 24.71 -8.41
CA ILE A 233 -10.68 24.72 -6.95
C ILE A 233 -9.30 24.14 -6.69
N LEU A 234 -8.41 24.95 -6.12
CA LEU A 234 -7.19 24.46 -5.50
C LEU A 234 -7.57 23.63 -4.28
N ALA A 235 -7.32 22.32 -4.35
CA ALA A 235 -7.43 21.48 -3.17
C ALA A 235 -6.09 21.42 -2.46
N GLU A 236 -6.09 21.64 -1.16
CA GLU A 236 -4.94 21.44 -0.30
C GLU A 236 -4.97 20.03 0.28
N ASP A 237 -3.81 19.38 0.30
CA ASP A 237 -3.66 18.10 0.97
C ASP A 237 -3.95 18.22 2.46
N VAL A 238 -4.76 17.29 2.96
CA VAL A 238 -4.94 17.06 4.39
C VAL A 238 -4.18 15.79 4.76
N PHE A 239 -3.42 15.82 5.85
CA PHE A 239 -2.69 14.63 6.31
C PHE A 239 -3.68 13.50 6.62
N LEU A 240 -3.62 12.43 5.82
CA LEU A 240 -4.51 11.29 5.98
C LEU A 240 -4.16 10.48 7.23
N THR A 241 -5.14 10.29 8.11
CA THR A 241 -5.10 9.41 9.28
C THR A 241 -3.89 9.61 10.22
N PRO A 242 -3.53 10.84 10.64
CA PRO A 242 -2.37 11.10 11.49
C PRO A 242 -2.50 10.49 12.90
N HIS A 243 -3.70 10.13 13.33
CA HIS A 243 -4.04 9.55 14.63
C HIS A 243 -3.89 8.02 14.69
N TRP A 244 -3.44 7.38 13.61
CA TRP A 244 -3.44 5.91 13.50
C TRP A 244 -2.60 5.17 14.55
N GLY A 245 -1.65 5.84 15.19
CA GLY A 245 -0.93 5.33 16.36
C GLY A 245 -1.79 5.13 17.62
N GLN A 246 -3.04 5.61 17.64
CA GLN A 246 -3.97 5.39 18.75
C GLN A 246 -4.80 4.12 18.59
N ILE A 247 -4.86 3.56 17.38
CA ILE A 247 -5.66 2.38 17.05
C ILE A 247 -5.08 1.14 17.73
N THR A 248 -5.96 0.24 18.14
CA THR A 248 -5.57 -1.01 18.83
C THR A 248 -4.91 -1.98 17.85
N PRO A 249 -3.68 -2.43 18.09
CA PRO A 249 -2.99 -3.34 17.20
C PRO A 249 -3.53 -4.78 17.28
N PHE A 250 -3.20 -5.58 16.25
CA PHE A 250 -3.48 -7.01 16.17
C PHE A 250 -2.60 -7.83 17.12
N ALA A 251 -1.28 -7.68 17.02
CA ALA A 251 -0.30 -8.50 17.71
C ALA A 251 0.75 -7.71 18.49
N MET A 252 0.91 -6.42 18.20
CA MET A 252 1.85 -5.56 18.92
C MET A 252 1.36 -5.29 20.35
N THR A 253 2.31 -5.13 21.25
CA THR A 253 2.09 -4.97 22.70
C THR A 253 2.60 -3.62 23.19
N THR A 254 2.47 -3.37 24.50
CA THR A 254 3.06 -2.20 25.15
C THR A 254 4.58 -2.14 25.08
N ASP A 255 5.25 -3.26 24.82
CA ASP A 255 6.71 -3.31 24.66
C ASP A 255 7.17 -2.76 23.29
N ASP A 256 6.24 -2.66 22.34
CA ASP A 256 6.50 -2.24 20.97
C ASP A 256 6.20 -0.73 20.75
N VAL A 257 5.68 -0.04 21.76
CA VAL A 257 5.27 1.35 21.69
C VAL A 257 6.14 2.27 22.55
N SER A 258 6.53 3.41 21.96
CA SER A 258 7.19 4.51 22.66
C SER A 258 6.23 5.71 22.75
N LEU A 259 6.16 6.34 23.93
CA LEU A 259 5.46 7.61 24.11
C LEU A 259 6.43 8.76 23.82
N MET A 260 6.18 9.49 22.76
CA MET A 260 7.06 10.54 22.27
C MET A 260 6.33 11.88 22.23
N LYS A 261 7.06 12.98 22.39
CA LYS A 261 6.47 14.34 22.41
C LYS A 261 7.08 15.20 21.31
N ARG A 262 6.20 15.90 20.58
CA ARG A 262 6.57 16.93 19.60
C ARG A 262 5.57 18.07 19.65
N ASP A 263 6.03 19.29 19.65
CA ASP A 263 5.22 20.52 19.61
C ASP A 263 4.10 20.56 20.69
N GLY A 264 4.37 19.98 21.88
CA GLY A 264 3.43 19.89 22.99
C GLY A 264 2.41 18.76 22.89
N GLN A 265 2.38 18.01 21.80
CA GLN A 265 1.53 16.83 21.61
C GLN A 265 2.28 15.54 21.97
N GLU A 266 1.53 14.54 22.45
CA GLU A 266 2.05 13.21 22.73
C GLU A 266 1.61 12.24 21.64
N PHE A 267 2.56 11.41 21.18
CA PHE A 267 2.36 10.42 20.13
C PHE A 267 2.72 9.03 20.67
N LYS A 268 1.89 8.04 20.41
CA LYS A 268 2.27 6.63 20.49
C LYS A 268 2.98 6.27 19.18
N VAL A 269 4.23 5.83 19.26
CA VAL A 269 5.04 5.45 18.10
C VAL A 269 5.42 3.99 18.23
N TYR A 270 4.90 3.16 17.34
CA TYR A 270 5.14 1.72 17.33
C TYR A 270 6.37 1.38 16.48
N ASN A 271 7.18 0.44 16.99
CA ASN A 271 8.35 -0.07 16.28
C ASN A 271 9.33 1.03 15.82
N ASP A 272 9.48 2.10 16.59
CA ASP A 272 10.29 3.28 16.23
C ASP A 272 11.70 2.87 15.74
N PRO A 273 12.09 3.20 14.49
CA PRO A 273 13.42 2.92 13.97
C PRO A 273 14.45 4.00 14.34
N GLY A 274 14.03 5.07 15.00
CA GLY A 274 14.83 6.26 15.25
C GLY A 274 14.61 7.37 14.21
N PRO A 275 15.23 8.54 14.40
CA PRO A 275 15.00 9.71 13.56
C PRO A 275 15.58 9.57 12.15
N PRO A 276 14.89 10.10 11.11
CA PRO A 276 15.50 10.28 9.80
C PRO A 276 16.60 11.32 9.81
N PRO A 277 17.46 11.42 8.77
CA PRO A 277 18.44 12.47 8.66
C PRO A 277 17.78 13.83 8.46
N TYR A 278 18.25 14.83 9.19
CA TYR A 278 17.74 16.21 9.14
C TYR A 278 18.78 17.17 8.60
N ILE A 279 18.35 18.14 7.79
CA ILE A 279 19.18 19.28 7.39
C ILE A 279 19.39 20.21 8.61
N ASN A 280 20.49 20.94 8.66
CA ASN A 280 20.96 21.73 9.80
C ASN A 280 21.32 20.91 11.05
N THR A 281 21.77 19.67 10.85
CA THR A 281 22.24 18.79 11.90
C THR A 281 23.51 18.05 11.48
N SER A 282 24.03 17.18 12.32
CA SER A 282 25.17 16.30 11.96
C SER A 282 24.84 15.28 10.86
N SER A 283 23.59 15.19 10.42
CA SER A 283 23.14 14.29 9.34
C SER A 283 22.83 14.99 8.00
N ASP A 284 23.30 16.24 7.83
CA ASP A 284 23.12 17.03 6.60
C ASP A 284 23.53 16.26 5.34
N GLU A 285 24.71 15.63 5.35
CA GLU A 285 25.21 14.85 4.21
C GLU A 285 24.26 13.72 3.83
N GLN A 286 23.69 13.04 4.84
CA GLN A 286 22.74 11.96 4.62
C GLN A 286 21.43 12.48 4.02
N TYR A 287 20.91 13.61 4.52
CA TYR A 287 19.72 14.25 3.97
C TYR A 287 19.92 14.58 2.48
N VAL A 288 21.01 15.27 2.16
CA VAL A 288 21.34 15.68 0.78
C VAL A 288 21.51 14.45 -0.11
N TRP A 289 22.24 13.42 0.34
CA TRP A 289 22.47 12.21 -0.43
C TRP A 289 21.16 11.47 -0.73
N ASN A 290 20.28 11.32 0.27
CA ASN A 290 19.00 10.62 0.13
C ASN A 290 18.15 11.24 -0.99
N HIS A 291 17.96 12.54 -0.96
CA HIS A 291 17.14 13.23 -1.96
C HIS A 291 17.84 13.35 -3.33
N THR A 292 19.16 13.45 -3.34
CA THR A 292 19.96 13.46 -4.58
C THR A 292 19.88 12.14 -5.33
N LEU A 293 19.83 11.01 -4.62
CA LEU A 293 19.65 9.70 -5.24
C LEU A 293 18.30 9.63 -5.96
N VAL A 294 17.22 10.02 -5.30
CA VAL A 294 15.86 10.06 -5.90
C VAL A 294 15.85 10.94 -7.16
N ALA A 295 16.40 12.15 -7.04
CA ALA A 295 16.52 13.07 -8.15
C ALA A 295 17.31 12.49 -9.33
N SER A 296 18.40 11.77 -9.03
CA SER A 296 19.26 11.15 -10.05
C SER A 296 18.61 9.93 -10.71
N TRP A 297 17.84 9.13 -9.95
CA TRP A 297 17.15 7.95 -10.48
C TRP A 297 15.94 8.31 -11.33
N SER A 298 15.34 9.47 -11.15
CA SER A 298 14.27 9.96 -12.01
C SER A 298 14.66 9.99 -13.49
N GLY A 299 15.95 10.19 -13.81
CA GLY A 299 16.47 10.11 -15.16
C GLY A 299 16.46 8.70 -15.78
N HIS A 300 16.20 7.66 -14.99
CA HIS A 300 16.07 6.29 -15.48
C HIS A 300 14.69 6.01 -16.12
N ASN A 301 13.68 6.83 -15.84
CA ASN A 301 12.31 6.69 -16.36
C ASN A 301 12.21 7.16 -17.82
N ASP A 302 13.06 6.60 -18.69
CA ASP A 302 13.17 6.98 -20.09
C ASP A 302 12.96 5.76 -21.01
N PRO A 303 11.88 5.68 -21.78
CA PRO A 303 11.65 4.58 -22.73
C PRO A 303 12.73 4.49 -23.82
N ASN A 304 13.49 5.56 -24.04
CA ASN A 304 14.60 5.60 -24.98
C ASN A 304 15.95 5.20 -24.34
N ASP A 305 15.97 4.92 -23.04
CA ASP A 305 17.19 4.42 -22.36
C ASP A 305 17.59 3.07 -22.97
N GLN A 306 18.80 3.00 -23.51
CA GLN A 306 19.35 1.79 -24.12
C GLN A 306 19.92 0.80 -23.09
N ASN A 307 19.93 1.16 -21.80
CA ASN A 307 20.39 0.26 -20.75
C ASN A 307 19.43 -0.91 -20.57
N MET A 308 19.96 -2.11 -20.75
CA MET A 308 19.25 -3.35 -20.47
C MET A 308 19.60 -3.83 -19.07
N ILE A 309 18.60 -4.30 -18.34
CA ILE A 309 18.78 -4.92 -17.02
C ILE A 309 18.18 -6.33 -17.03
N ASP A 310 18.82 -7.24 -16.33
CA ASP A 310 18.28 -8.58 -16.11
C ASP A 310 17.46 -8.56 -14.80
N ILE A 311 16.15 -8.71 -14.93
CA ILE A 311 15.21 -8.71 -13.79
C ILE A 311 14.79 -10.13 -13.37
N SER A 312 15.46 -11.16 -13.88
CA SER A 312 15.21 -12.53 -13.48
C SER A 312 15.64 -12.79 -12.03
N PRO A 313 15.06 -13.79 -11.34
CA PRO A 313 15.51 -14.20 -10.00
C PRO A 313 16.99 -14.67 -9.95
N SER A 314 17.60 -14.97 -11.11
CA SER A 314 19.04 -15.28 -11.19
C SER A 314 19.95 -14.05 -11.14
N ALA A 315 19.41 -12.86 -11.38
CA ALA A 315 20.12 -11.58 -11.33
C ALA A 315 19.70 -10.74 -10.12
N ILE A 316 18.41 -10.70 -9.81
CA ILE A 316 17.85 -9.95 -8.67
C ILE A 316 17.22 -10.96 -7.70
N GLY A 317 17.70 -10.98 -6.47
CA GLY A 317 17.17 -11.85 -5.41
C GLY A 317 16.73 -11.04 -4.18
N PRO A 318 16.31 -11.72 -3.11
CA PRO A 318 15.87 -11.05 -1.90
C PRO A 318 17.01 -10.30 -1.20
N THR A 319 16.63 -9.22 -0.50
CA THR A 319 17.56 -8.39 0.29
C THR A 319 17.60 -8.77 1.78
N SER A 320 16.90 -9.80 2.20
CA SER A 320 16.85 -10.25 3.59
C SER A 320 18.24 -10.45 4.19
N GLY A 321 18.49 -9.82 5.35
CA GLY A 321 19.78 -9.85 6.05
C GLY A 321 20.92 -9.11 5.34
N LEU A 322 20.59 -8.16 4.44
CA LEU A 322 21.53 -7.25 3.78
C LEU A 322 21.20 -5.78 4.03
N LEU A 323 20.14 -5.48 4.78
CA LEU A 323 19.71 -4.10 5.00
C LEU A 323 20.82 -3.30 5.71
N PRO A 324 21.13 -2.07 5.26
CA PRO A 324 22.20 -1.24 5.82
C PRO A 324 21.85 -0.70 7.21
N GLU A 325 22.89 -0.54 8.05
CA GLU A 325 22.78 0.00 9.41
C GLU A 325 23.53 1.35 9.55
N SER A 326 24.42 1.68 8.64
CA SER A 326 25.20 2.90 8.65
C SER A 326 25.10 3.63 7.33
N PHE A 327 25.39 4.94 7.30
CA PHE A 327 25.34 5.75 6.09
C PHE A 327 26.28 5.24 4.99
N GLU A 328 27.46 4.76 5.34
CA GLU A 328 28.38 4.17 4.38
C GLU A 328 27.80 2.88 3.76
N GLU A 329 27.09 2.09 4.56
CA GLU A 329 26.40 0.90 4.05
C GLU A 329 25.22 1.27 3.15
N TYR A 330 24.49 2.37 3.43
CA TYR A 330 23.46 2.89 2.50
C TYR A 330 24.04 3.23 1.14
N LYS A 331 25.18 3.94 1.12
CA LYS A 331 25.90 4.28 -0.14
C LYS A 331 26.38 3.05 -0.90
N ALA A 332 26.73 1.97 -0.18
CA ALA A 332 27.14 0.70 -0.79
C ALA A 332 25.93 -0.16 -1.24
N PHE A 333 24.81 -0.07 -0.54
CA PHE A 333 23.62 -0.87 -0.80
C PHE A 333 22.88 -0.45 -2.09
N PHE A 334 22.79 0.86 -2.35
CA PHE A 334 22.12 1.40 -3.54
C PHE A 334 23.13 1.67 -4.66
N ASP A 335 22.88 1.14 -5.85
CA ASP A 335 23.64 1.51 -7.05
C ASP A 335 23.19 2.89 -7.55
N PHE A 336 23.91 3.92 -7.11
CA PHE A 336 23.59 5.31 -7.45
C PHE A 336 23.55 5.58 -8.96
N GLN A 337 24.36 4.88 -9.75
CA GLN A 337 24.48 5.14 -11.19
C GLN A 337 23.47 4.37 -12.02
N ASN A 338 23.31 3.08 -11.75
CA ASN A 338 22.51 2.21 -12.58
C ASN A 338 21.10 1.98 -12.03
N GLY A 339 20.89 2.26 -10.74
CA GLY A 339 19.67 1.94 -10.03
C GLY A 339 19.64 0.51 -9.48
N GLY A 340 18.78 0.27 -8.49
CA GLY A 340 18.70 -1.00 -7.81
C GLY A 340 19.54 -1.09 -6.54
N THR A 341 19.57 -2.27 -5.95
CA THR A 341 20.23 -2.56 -4.68
C THR A 341 21.06 -3.82 -4.75
N ILE A 342 21.98 -4.02 -3.80
CA ILE A 342 22.58 -5.32 -3.61
C ILE A 342 21.51 -6.33 -3.16
N SER A 343 21.64 -7.57 -3.62
CA SER A 343 20.70 -8.64 -3.33
C SER A 343 21.40 -10.01 -3.33
N LYS A 344 20.66 -11.07 -2.96
CA LYS A 344 21.13 -12.46 -3.00
C LYS A 344 20.40 -13.23 -4.10
N PRO A 345 20.89 -13.26 -5.35
CA PRO A 345 20.21 -13.92 -6.45
C PRO A 345 19.95 -15.41 -6.23
N ASN A 346 18.78 -15.87 -6.64
CA ASN A 346 18.36 -17.26 -6.63
C ASN A 346 18.84 -17.96 -7.91
N ARG A 347 19.99 -18.60 -7.89
CA ARG A 347 20.59 -19.21 -9.10
C ARG A 347 19.77 -20.37 -9.68
N ARG A 348 18.98 -21.05 -8.86
CA ARG A 348 18.17 -22.20 -9.26
C ARG A 348 16.80 -22.17 -8.62
N ASN A 349 15.80 -22.50 -9.41
CA ASN A 349 14.46 -22.75 -8.90
C ASN A 349 14.50 -23.99 -7.98
N PRO A 350 14.12 -23.88 -6.70
CA PRO A 350 14.25 -24.96 -5.72
C PRO A 350 13.30 -26.14 -6.00
N ILE A 351 12.22 -25.91 -6.75
CA ILE A 351 11.22 -26.94 -7.07
C ILE A 351 11.63 -27.74 -8.30
N THR A 352 12.09 -27.05 -9.36
CA THR A 352 12.43 -27.70 -10.63
C THR A 352 13.90 -28.09 -10.73
N GLY A 353 14.78 -27.54 -9.87
CA GLY A 353 16.23 -27.70 -9.93
C GLY A 353 16.92 -27.02 -11.12
N LYS A 354 16.15 -26.34 -12.00
CA LYS A 354 16.67 -25.65 -13.19
C LYS A 354 17.12 -24.23 -12.82
N SER A 355 18.08 -23.69 -13.57
CA SER A 355 18.44 -22.27 -13.49
C SER A 355 17.28 -21.42 -14.02
N TYR A 356 17.07 -20.24 -13.42
CA TYR A 356 16.18 -19.24 -14.01
C TYR A 356 16.81 -18.70 -15.30
N ALA A 357 15.99 -18.53 -16.31
CA ALA A 357 16.42 -17.89 -17.56
C ALA A 357 16.62 -16.39 -17.32
N SER A 358 17.58 -15.80 -18.01
CA SER A 358 17.74 -14.34 -18.01
C SER A 358 16.50 -13.65 -18.60
N ASN A 359 16.09 -12.57 -17.98
CA ASN A 359 14.95 -11.74 -18.38
C ASN A 359 15.43 -10.30 -18.57
N LEU A 360 15.98 -10.03 -19.76
CA LEU A 360 16.53 -8.73 -20.12
C LEU A 360 15.43 -7.78 -20.59
N VAL A 361 15.30 -6.66 -19.91
CA VAL A 361 14.33 -5.61 -20.24
C VAL A 361 15.01 -4.24 -20.29
N LYS A 362 14.42 -3.28 -20.99
CA LYS A 362 14.85 -1.89 -20.94
C LYS A 362 14.65 -1.34 -19.55
N ARG A 363 15.70 -0.74 -18.97
CA ARG A 363 15.60 -0.14 -17.62
C ARG A 363 14.47 0.87 -17.51
N GLY A 364 14.31 1.77 -18.49
CA GLY A 364 13.29 2.81 -18.44
C GLY A 364 11.87 2.28 -18.52
N ASP A 365 11.63 1.16 -19.20
CA ASP A 365 10.32 0.51 -19.18
C ASP A 365 10.08 -0.19 -17.84
N TYR A 366 11.09 -0.91 -17.31
CA TYR A 366 10.99 -1.58 -16.01
C TYR A 366 10.68 -0.60 -14.88
N THR A 367 11.44 0.50 -14.78
CA THR A 367 11.27 1.47 -13.69
C THR A 367 9.89 2.13 -13.70
N ARG A 368 9.35 2.44 -14.88
CA ARG A 368 7.99 2.98 -15.03
C ARG A 368 6.92 1.94 -14.71
N VAL A 369 7.07 0.72 -15.23
CA VAL A 369 6.11 -0.37 -14.96
C VAL A 369 6.01 -0.68 -13.48
N ILE A 370 7.14 -0.83 -12.76
CA ILE A 370 7.06 -1.10 -11.32
C ILE A 370 6.55 0.10 -10.54
N ALA A 371 6.87 1.34 -10.96
CA ALA A 371 6.38 2.54 -10.31
C ALA A 371 4.84 2.63 -10.36
N GLU A 372 4.21 2.17 -11.46
CA GLU A 372 2.76 2.17 -11.61
C GLU A 372 2.08 0.88 -11.14
N TYR A 373 2.72 -0.28 -11.28
CA TYR A 373 2.16 -1.55 -10.82
C TYR A 373 1.99 -1.62 -9.30
N TRP A 374 2.97 -1.10 -8.56
CA TRP A 374 2.96 -1.09 -7.11
C TRP A 374 2.37 0.20 -6.50
N VAL A 375 1.87 1.11 -7.34
CA VAL A 375 1.21 2.32 -6.84
C VAL A 375 -0.20 2.01 -6.35
N ASP A 376 -0.68 2.82 -5.43
CA ASP A 376 -2.09 2.83 -5.03
C ASP A 376 -2.87 3.75 -6.00
N ALA A 377 -3.17 3.23 -7.20
CA ALA A 377 -3.80 3.98 -8.30
C ALA A 377 -5.27 3.60 -8.49
N VAL A 378 -5.90 4.22 -9.49
CA VAL A 378 -7.26 3.91 -9.94
C VAL A 378 -7.36 2.43 -10.34
N ASN A 379 -8.45 1.78 -9.97
CA ASN A 379 -8.72 0.37 -10.28
C ASN A 379 -7.67 -0.63 -9.77
N THR A 380 -6.77 -0.21 -8.87
CA THR A 380 -5.84 -1.11 -8.19
C THR A 380 -6.31 -1.42 -6.77
N TYR A 381 -5.78 -2.50 -6.23
CA TYR A 381 -5.88 -2.75 -4.79
C TYR A 381 -4.89 -1.81 -4.09
N SER A 382 -5.27 -1.21 -2.94
CA SER A 382 -4.31 -0.52 -2.08
C SER A 382 -3.22 -1.49 -1.60
N PRO A 383 -2.05 -1.03 -1.08
CA PRO A 383 -0.99 -1.94 -0.68
C PRO A 383 -1.45 -3.16 0.12
N PRO A 384 -2.29 -3.02 1.17
CA PRO A 384 -2.77 -4.19 1.89
C PRO A 384 -3.62 -5.15 1.04
N GLY A 385 -4.50 -4.64 0.19
CA GLY A 385 -5.34 -5.47 -0.69
C GLY A 385 -4.52 -6.20 -1.76
N HIS A 386 -3.46 -5.59 -2.27
CA HIS A 386 -2.56 -6.22 -3.25
C HIS A 386 -1.93 -7.51 -2.67
N TRP A 387 -1.47 -7.47 -1.43
CA TRP A 387 -0.90 -8.64 -0.76
C TRP A 387 -1.96 -9.71 -0.45
N MET A 388 -3.18 -9.30 -0.10
CA MET A 388 -4.27 -10.25 0.06
C MET A 388 -4.63 -10.95 -1.26
N LYS A 389 -4.66 -10.19 -2.36
CA LYS A 389 -4.84 -10.77 -3.71
C LYS A 389 -3.74 -11.75 -4.07
N MET A 390 -2.49 -11.42 -3.75
CA MET A 390 -1.34 -12.30 -3.98
C MET A 390 -1.43 -13.59 -3.15
N LEU A 391 -1.88 -13.53 -1.89
CA LEU A 391 -2.14 -14.71 -1.07
C LEU A 391 -3.23 -15.60 -1.70
N GLN A 392 -4.30 -14.99 -2.21
CA GLN A 392 -5.35 -15.73 -2.92
C GLN A 392 -4.81 -16.47 -4.15
N GLU A 393 -3.98 -15.81 -4.95
CA GLU A 393 -3.33 -16.43 -6.13
C GLU A 393 -2.42 -17.59 -5.75
N VAL A 394 -1.68 -17.47 -4.64
CA VAL A 394 -0.89 -18.58 -4.08
C VAL A 394 -1.78 -19.75 -3.66
N THR A 395 -2.90 -19.45 -3.01
CA THR A 395 -3.86 -20.48 -2.57
C THR A 395 -4.52 -21.21 -3.74
N ASP A 396 -4.80 -20.48 -4.82
CA ASP A 396 -5.47 -21.02 -6.03
C ASP A 396 -4.51 -21.83 -6.92
N ASP A 397 -3.20 -21.71 -6.73
CA ASP A 397 -2.24 -22.49 -7.51
C ASP A 397 -2.31 -23.98 -7.18
N ALA A 398 -2.54 -24.81 -8.19
CA ALA A 398 -2.69 -26.25 -8.02
C ALA A 398 -1.47 -26.98 -7.43
N ARG A 399 -0.31 -26.32 -7.41
CA ARG A 399 0.93 -26.83 -6.81
C ARG A 399 1.04 -26.50 -5.32
N PHE A 400 0.15 -25.65 -4.77
CA PHE A 400 0.16 -25.26 -3.38
C PHE A 400 -0.60 -26.27 -2.52
N GLU A 401 0.00 -26.65 -1.39
CA GLU A 401 -0.66 -27.48 -0.37
C GLU A 401 -1.00 -26.61 0.86
N ARG A 402 -2.27 -26.54 1.22
CA ARG A 402 -2.78 -25.79 2.38
C ARG A 402 -2.35 -26.42 3.72
N LYS A 403 -1.06 -26.38 4.00
CA LYS A 403 -0.47 -26.85 5.28
C LYS A 403 -0.06 -25.67 6.12
N TRP A 404 -0.68 -25.48 7.26
CA TRP A 404 -0.37 -24.37 8.16
C TRP A 404 1.11 -24.38 8.56
N MET A 405 1.81 -23.27 8.32
CA MET A 405 3.27 -23.15 8.49
C MET A 405 4.06 -24.28 7.81
N GLY A 406 3.57 -24.81 6.70
CA GLY A 406 4.18 -25.88 5.94
C GLY A 406 4.15 -27.25 6.62
N LYS A 407 3.37 -27.45 7.68
CA LYS A 407 3.40 -28.65 8.53
C LYS A 407 2.01 -29.25 8.74
N GLY A 408 1.99 -30.51 9.16
CA GLY A 408 0.76 -31.21 9.56
C GLY A 408 -0.10 -31.67 8.39
N LYS A 409 -1.41 -31.82 8.63
CA LYS A 409 -2.39 -32.20 7.63
C LYS A 409 -2.68 -31.06 6.67
N VAL A 410 -3.14 -31.40 5.47
CA VAL A 410 -3.71 -30.43 4.54
C VAL A 410 -5.05 -29.97 5.13
N LEU A 411 -5.22 -28.66 5.27
CA LEU A 411 -6.44 -28.04 5.75
C LEU A 411 -7.49 -28.01 4.63
N ASP A 412 -8.77 -28.05 5.00
CA ASP A 412 -9.83 -27.69 4.07
C ASP A 412 -9.70 -26.22 3.66
N GLN A 413 -10.42 -25.84 2.61
CA GLN A 413 -10.28 -24.51 2.04
C GLN A 413 -10.77 -23.43 3.00
N LEU A 414 -11.87 -23.65 3.70
CA LEU A 414 -12.42 -22.66 4.62
C LEU A 414 -11.49 -22.41 5.80
N GLU A 415 -10.97 -23.46 6.44
CA GLU A 415 -10.02 -23.33 7.55
C GLU A 415 -8.75 -22.60 7.11
N TRP A 416 -8.23 -22.91 5.91
CA TRP A 416 -7.07 -22.21 5.35
C TRP A 416 -7.34 -20.73 5.12
N ASP A 417 -8.44 -20.39 4.43
CA ASP A 417 -8.80 -19.01 4.10
C ASP A 417 -9.03 -18.18 5.36
N ILE A 418 -9.79 -18.71 6.33
CA ILE A 418 -10.04 -18.04 7.62
C ILE A 418 -8.73 -17.73 8.37
N ARG A 419 -7.85 -18.71 8.53
CA ARG A 419 -6.60 -18.53 9.27
C ARG A 419 -5.62 -17.62 8.54
N SER A 420 -5.46 -17.82 7.24
CA SER A 420 -4.49 -17.07 6.45
C SER A 420 -4.92 -15.61 6.23
N TYR A 421 -6.22 -15.34 6.09
CA TYR A 421 -6.73 -13.97 5.98
C TYR A 421 -6.58 -13.21 7.29
N LEU A 422 -6.92 -13.82 8.44
CA LEU A 422 -6.68 -13.20 9.74
C LEU A 422 -5.18 -12.91 9.95
N ALA A 423 -4.32 -13.86 9.63
CA ALA A 423 -2.88 -13.71 9.80
C ALA A 423 -2.29 -12.57 8.96
N LEU A 424 -2.63 -12.54 7.66
CA LEU A 424 -2.10 -11.53 6.75
C LEU A 424 -2.70 -10.15 7.02
N SER A 425 -4.03 -10.07 7.17
CA SER A 425 -4.70 -8.79 7.41
C SER A 425 -4.35 -8.18 8.77
N GLY A 426 -4.16 -9.00 9.79
CA GLY A 426 -3.69 -8.55 11.11
C GLY A 426 -2.28 -7.94 11.05
N ALA A 427 -1.35 -8.60 10.36
CA ALA A 427 -0.01 -8.06 10.16
C ALA A 427 -0.01 -6.76 9.33
N LEU A 428 -0.86 -6.68 8.31
CA LEU A 428 -1.02 -5.47 7.51
C LEU A 428 -1.63 -4.32 8.33
N HIS A 429 -2.56 -4.63 9.25
CA HIS A 429 -3.10 -3.66 10.18
C HIS A 429 -2.02 -3.10 11.11
N ASP A 430 -1.19 -3.96 11.70
CA ASP A 430 -0.06 -3.55 12.55
C ASP A 430 1.00 -2.77 11.76
N ALA A 431 1.23 -3.13 10.49
CA ALA A 431 2.11 -2.37 9.61
C ALA A 431 1.58 -0.94 9.34
N ALA A 432 0.25 -0.80 9.19
CA ALA A 432 -0.39 0.52 9.06
C ALA A 432 -0.20 1.36 10.33
N ILE A 433 -0.47 0.79 11.51
CA ILE A 433 -0.30 1.47 12.80
C ILE A 433 1.15 1.90 12.99
N SER A 434 2.12 1.00 12.77
CA SER A 434 3.54 1.31 12.91
C SER A 434 3.96 2.43 11.95
N ALA A 435 3.69 2.29 10.65
CA ALA A 435 4.13 3.27 9.66
C ALA A 435 3.48 4.64 9.88
N TRP A 436 2.18 4.72 10.19
CA TRP A 436 1.50 6.01 10.36
C TRP A 436 1.79 6.67 11.71
N SER A 437 2.02 5.89 12.78
CA SER A 437 2.49 6.46 14.05
C SER A 437 3.86 7.13 13.90
N ILE A 438 4.77 6.52 13.15
CA ILE A 438 6.10 7.06 12.81
C ILE A 438 5.94 8.31 11.94
N LYS A 439 5.11 8.25 10.88
CA LYS A 439 4.84 9.40 9.99
C LYS A 439 4.27 10.59 10.74
N ALA A 440 3.29 10.35 11.60
CA ALA A 440 2.66 11.40 12.39
C ALA A 440 3.65 12.05 13.35
N TYR A 441 4.54 11.28 13.98
CA TYR A 441 5.52 11.80 14.93
C TYR A 441 6.67 12.54 14.24
N TYR A 442 7.34 11.93 13.24
CA TYR A 442 8.50 12.57 12.60
C TYR A 442 8.10 13.63 11.59
N ASP A 443 6.90 13.53 11.01
CA ASP A 443 6.36 14.53 10.09
C ASP A 443 7.35 14.92 8.98
N TYR A 444 8.03 13.93 8.39
CA TYR A 444 9.20 14.13 7.56
C TYR A 444 8.84 14.53 6.13
N VAL A 445 9.70 15.36 5.56
CA VAL A 445 9.55 15.95 4.22
C VAL A 445 9.45 14.89 3.11
N ARG A 446 8.75 15.22 2.03
CA ARG A 446 8.70 14.46 0.78
C ARG A 446 9.75 14.93 -0.23
N PRO A 447 10.22 14.04 -1.15
CA PRO A 447 11.26 14.39 -2.12
C PRO A 447 10.95 15.64 -2.96
N ILE A 448 9.70 15.83 -3.42
CA ILE A 448 9.35 17.01 -4.23
C ILE A 448 9.63 18.31 -3.48
N SER A 449 9.29 18.38 -2.20
CA SER A 449 9.55 19.57 -1.37
C SER A 449 11.03 19.79 -1.12
N ALA A 450 11.76 18.71 -0.76
CA ALA A 450 13.19 18.78 -0.45
C ALA A 450 14.05 19.10 -1.68
N ILE A 451 13.83 18.41 -2.81
CA ILE A 451 14.63 18.59 -4.03
C ILE A 451 14.45 20.00 -4.59
N ARG A 452 13.20 20.50 -4.65
CA ARG A 452 12.92 21.85 -5.13
C ARG A 452 13.53 22.91 -4.21
N TRP A 453 13.42 22.72 -2.88
CA TRP A 453 14.04 23.63 -1.91
C TRP A 453 15.58 23.65 -2.02
N MET A 454 16.23 22.48 -2.10
CA MET A 454 17.68 22.42 -2.31
C MET A 454 18.10 23.07 -3.63
N SER A 455 17.28 22.91 -4.69
CA SER A 455 17.55 23.53 -5.98
C SER A 455 17.49 25.06 -5.93
N ASP A 456 16.54 25.62 -5.19
CA ASP A 456 16.45 27.07 -4.95
C ASP A 456 17.65 27.63 -4.19
N ASN A 457 18.21 26.87 -3.26
CA ASN A 457 19.43 27.22 -2.55
C ASN A 457 20.64 27.26 -3.51
N GLY A 458 20.71 26.31 -4.45
CA GLY A 458 21.81 26.25 -5.42
C GLY A 458 22.63 24.97 -5.33
N GLN A 459 23.94 25.04 -5.63
CA GLN A 459 24.84 23.87 -5.62
C GLN A 459 25.72 23.82 -4.36
N SER A 460 26.00 22.60 -3.88
CA SER A 460 26.81 22.38 -2.67
C SER A 460 28.24 21.85 -2.91
N SER A 461 28.62 21.64 -4.17
CA SER A 461 29.90 20.96 -4.48
C SER A 461 31.14 21.86 -4.53
N ASP A 462 30.99 23.14 -4.88
CA ASP A 462 32.14 24.00 -5.15
C ASP A 462 31.83 25.45 -4.79
N SER A 463 32.44 25.94 -3.70
CA SER A 463 32.25 27.30 -3.20
C SER A 463 32.80 28.39 -4.14
N LEU A 464 33.61 28.04 -5.13
CA LEU A 464 34.12 28.96 -6.15
C LEU A 464 33.19 29.09 -7.35
N LYS A 465 32.20 28.22 -7.49
CA LYS A 465 31.20 28.27 -8.57
C LYS A 465 30.00 29.10 -8.17
N PRO A 466 29.25 29.64 -9.16
CA PRO A 466 28.04 30.38 -8.89
C PRO A 466 27.02 29.59 -8.07
N ARG A 467 26.20 30.31 -7.29
CA ARG A 467 25.09 29.77 -6.49
C ARG A 467 25.51 28.67 -5.50
N TYR A 468 26.70 28.81 -4.91
CA TYR A 468 27.12 27.91 -3.84
C TYR A 468 26.27 28.11 -2.59
N HIS A 469 25.79 27.00 -2.04
CA HIS A 469 25.10 26.94 -0.76
C HIS A 469 25.30 25.54 -0.15
N GLU A 470 25.65 25.45 1.11
CA GLU A 470 25.96 24.18 1.78
C GLU A 470 24.78 23.18 1.72
N GLN A 471 23.56 23.70 1.71
CA GLN A 471 22.31 22.92 1.66
C GLN A 471 21.73 22.81 0.24
N GLY A 472 22.51 23.06 -0.78
CA GLY A 472 22.15 22.90 -2.18
C GLY A 472 22.27 21.45 -2.65
N LEU A 473 21.89 21.22 -3.90
CA LEU A 473 22.13 19.94 -4.56
C LEU A 473 23.62 19.82 -4.98
N PRO A 474 24.24 18.63 -4.88
CA PRO A 474 25.58 18.43 -5.38
C PRO A 474 25.62 18.46 -6.91
N LEU A 475 26.70 19.00 -7.48
CA LEU A 475 26.95 18.90 -8.92
C LEU A 475 27.43 17.49 -9.27
N ILE A 476 26.74 16.83 -10.18
CA ILE A 476 27.02 15.49 -10.66
C ILE A 476 27.05 15.53 -12.19
N PRO A 477 28.22 15.34 -12.82
CA PRO A 477 28.33 15.38 -14.28
C PRO A 477 27.33 14.44 -14.97
N GLY A 478 26.60 14.98 -15.94
CA GLY A 478 25.56 14.24 -16.68
C GLY A 478 24.23 14.03 -15.93
N LYS A 479 24.12 14.48 -14.66
CA LYS A 479 22.91 14.34 -13.87
C LYS A 479 22.43 15.66 -13.25
N ILE A 480 23.30 16.41 -12.57
CA ILE A 480 22.98 17.69 -11.93
C ILE A 480 24.08 18.70 -12.26
N GLU A 481 23.75 19.74 -13.00
CA GLU A 481 24.71 20.70 -13.51
C GLU A 481 24.16 22.13 -13.42
N LEU A 482 25.04 23.12 -13.62
CA LEU A 482 24.63 24.52 -13.78
C LEU A 482 24.26 24.80 -15.23
N ALA A 483 23.14 25.43 -15.49
CA ALA A 483 22.77 25.97 -16.81
C ALA A 483 23.78 27.06 -17.22
N ARG A 484 24.48 26.87 -18.34
CA ARG A 484 25.50 27.78 -18.86
C ARG A 484 24.93 28.62 -20.00
N GLU A 485 25.63 29.68 -20.36
CA GLU A 485 25.18 30.70 -21.32
C GLU A 485 24.59 30.16 -22.64
N ASN A 486 25.09 29.02 -23.13
CA ASN A 486 24.64 28.40 -24.37
C ASN A 486 23.62 27.25 -24.13
N ASP A 487 23.15 27.06 -22.90
CA ASP A 487 22.18 26.02 -22.57
C ASP A 487 20.78 26.48 -22.98
N PRO A 488 19.98 25.65 -23.66
CA PRO A 488 18.60 25.98 -24.04
C PRO A 488 17.71 26.39 -22.87
N LEU A 489 18.01 25.90 -21.64
CA LEU A 489 17.24 26.20 -20.44
C LEU A 489 17.52 27.59 -19.85
N VAL A 490 18.51 28.30 -20.35
CA VAL A 490 18.90 29.63 -19.83
C VAL A 490 17.83 30.68 -20.06
N GLY A 491 16.99 30.50 -21.09
CA GLY A 491 15.96 31.46 -21.48
C GLY A 491 16.51 32.58 -22.36
N GLU A 492 15.63 33.29 -23.09
CA GLU A 492 15.99 34.33 -24.03
C GLU A 492 16.68 35.53 -23.35
N ASN A 493 16.27 35.86 -22.14
CA ASN A 493 16.83 36.95 -21.34
C ASN A 493 17.92 36.50 -20.37
N LYS A 494 18.37 35.26 -20.49
CA LYS A 494 19.37 34.65 -19.60
C LYS A 494 18.92 34.58 -18.12
N GLU A 495 17.63 34.57 -17.86
CA GLU A 495 17.03 34.58 -16.54
C GLU A 495 17.36 33.34 -15.71
N ASN A 496 17.69 32.22 -16.37
CA ASN A 496 18.03 30.96 -15.71
C ASN A 496 19.55 30.66 -15.71
N ILE A 497 20.38 31.62 -16.09
CA ILE A 497 21.84 31.41 -16.09
C ILE A 497 22.33 31.03 -14.67
N ASN A 498 23.15 30.01 -14.60
CA ASN A 498 23.69 29.43 -13.36
C ASN A 498 22.62 28.80 -12.44
N LYS A 499 21.36 28.69 -12.81
CA LYS A 499 20.43 27.82 -12.09
C LYS A 499 20.84 26.36 -12.25
N LEU A 500 20.45 25.52 -11.30
CA LEU A 500 20.63 24.07 -11.41
C LEU A 500 19.70 23.51 -12.47
N LYS A 501 20.24 22.64 -13.30
CA LYS A 501 19.49 21.75 -14.18
C LYS A 501 19.73 20.30 -13.79
N ILE A 502 18.73 19.48 -13.98
CA ILE A 502 18.78 18.06 -13.65
C ILE A 502 18.33 17.23 -14.85
N TYR A 503 19.02 16.12 -15.10
CA TYR A 503 18.57 15.13 -16.07
C TYR A 503 17.61 14.16 -15.36
N SER A 504 16.32 14.28 -15.66
CA SER A 504 15.24 13.53 -15.00
C SER A 504 14.07 13.31 -15.96
N TRP A 505 13.10 12.50 -15.55
CA TRP A 505 11.79 12.49 -16.18
C TRP A 505 11.28 13.93 -16.27
N ARG A 506 10.81 14.32 -17.45
CA ARG A 506 10.52 15.75 -17.74
C ARG A 506 9.26 16.28 -17.04
N GLY A 507 8.45 15.38 -16.50
CA GLY A 507 7.25 15.76 -15.76
C GLY A 507 5.96 15.68 -16.59
N PRO A 508 4.81 15.82 -15.91
CA PRO A 508 3.51 15.66 -16.55
C PRO A 508 3.19 16.77 -17.55
N ASP A 509 3.85 17.93 -17.50
CA ASP A 509 3.66 19.02 -18.50
C ASP A 509 4.08 18.63 -19.93
N TYR A 510 4.72 17.47 -20.10
CA TYR A 510 5.09 16.90 -21.40
C TYR A 510 4.14 15.79 -21.86
N VAL A 511 3.02 15.60 -21.19
CA VAL A 511 2.00 14.60 -21.49
C VAL A 511 0.64 15.30 -21.57
N ASP A 512 0.22 15.63 -22.79
CA ASP A 512 -1.11 16.19 -23.03
C ASP A 512 -2.17 15.07 -23.12
N ASP A 513 -1.78 13.92 -23.67
CA ASP A 513 -2.62 12.73 -23.82
C ASP A 513 -1.84 11.47 -23.45
N VAL A 514 -2.25 10.83 -22.38
CA VAL A 514 -1.59 9.61 -21.84
C VAL A 514 -1.60 8.42 -22.82
N GLU A 515 -2.53 8.39 -23.77
CA GLU A 515 -2.64 7.34 -24.79
C GLU A 515 -1.62 7.51 -25.93
N THR A 516 -1.09 8.72 -26.12
CA THR A 516 -0.20 9.04 -27.24
C THR A 516 1.16 9.54 -26.84
N ASP A 517 1.26 10.23 -25.72
CA ASP A 517 2.43 11.00 -25.36
C ASP A 517 3.36 10.27 -24.39
N VAL A 518 4.63 10.61 -24.48
CA VAL A 518 5.69 10.14 -23.60
C VAL A 518 6.52 11.34 -23.18
N ALA A 519 6.57 11.63 -21.89
CA ALA A 519 7.44 12.69 -21.38
C ALA A 519 8.92 12.33 -21.61
N GLY A 520 9.31 11.11 -21.29
CA GLY A 520 10.70 10.67 -21.34
C GLY A 520 11.60 11.45 -20.37
N SER A 521 12.91 11.20 -20.41
CA SER A 521 13.86 11.93 -19.60
C SER A 521 14.66 12.95 -20.41
N GLY A 522 15.07 14.04 -19.75
CA GLY A 522 15.83 15.11 -20.35
C GLY A 522 16.28 16.14 -19.32
N TRP A 523 17.03 17.16 -19.81
CA TRP A 523 17.42 18.27 -18.95
C TRP A 523 16.24 19.20 -18.69
N ILE A 524 15.93 19.44 -17.42
CA ILE A 524 15.00 20.45 -16.93
C ILE A 524 15.67 21.34 -15.89
N LEU A 525 15.09 22.50 -15.59
CA LEU A 525 15.52 23.25 -14.40
C LEU A 525 15.14 22.44 -13.15
N ALA A 526 16.07 22.30 -12.22
CA ALA A 526 15.87 21.47 -11.03
C ALA A 526 14.73 21.99 -10.12
N GLU A 527 14.43 23.29 -10.18
CA GLU A 527 13.30 23.92 -9.51
C GLU A 527 11.93 23.45 -10.06
N ASN A 528 11.89 22.76 -11.22
CA ASN A 528 10.72 22.18 -11.84
C ASN A 528 10.66 20.66 -11.64
N TRP A 529 11.56 20.07 -10.86
CA TRP A 529 11.59 18.63 -10.68
C TRP A 529 10.23 18.09 -10.20
N TRP A 530 9.79 17.00 -10.84
CA TRP A 530 8.52 16.31 -10.55
C TRP A 530 8.78 14.81 -10.35
N PRO A 531 8.17 14.17 -9.35
CA PRO A 531 8.25 12.71 -9.21
C PRO A 531 7.53 12.02 -10.39
N TYR A 532 7.85 10.78 -10.68
CA TYR A 532 7.12 10.00 -11.68
C TYR A 532 5.72 9.66 -11.14
N GLN A 533 4.82 10.63 -11.24
CA GLN A 533 3.45 10.62 -10.73
C GLN A 533 2.54 11.49 -11.63
N ARG A 534 1.24 11.28 -11.54
CA ARG A 534 0.23 12.06 -12.26
C ARG A 534 0.27 13.54 -11.89
N TYR A 535 -0.16 14.40 -12.81
CA TYR A 535 -0.29 15.84 -12.56
C TYR A 535 -1.22 16.13 -11.36
N SER A 536 -2.35 15.43 -11.31
CA SER A 536 -3.37 15.59 -10.26
C SER A 536 -2.99 15.00 -8.91
N PHE A 537 -1.88 14.26 -8.81
CA PHE A 537 -1.44 13.58 -7.60
C PHE A 537 0.08 13.39 -7.59
N ALA A 538 0.82 14.42 -7.18
CA ALA A 538 2.29 14.39 -7.22
C ALA A 538 2.93 13.58 -6.08
N THR A 539 2.29 13.45 -4.93
CA THR A 539 2.77 12.65 -3.79
C THR A 539 1.60 12.33 -2.85
N PRO A 540 1.67 11.21 -2.10
CA PRO A 540 0.64 10.91 -1.10
C PRO A 540 0.54 12.01 -0.02
N PRO A 541 -0.70 12.37 0.43
CA PRO A 541 -0.93 13.47 1.37
C PRO A 541 -0.64 13.06 2.83
N PHE A 542 0.59 12.71 3.11
CA PHE A 542 1.14 12.39 4.44
C PHE A 542 2.66 12.36 4.41
N ALA A 543 3.29 12.47 5.58
CA ALA A 543 4.74 12.51 5.74
C ALA A 543 5.47 11.33 5.07
N GLY A 544 6.75 11.53 4.68
CA GLY A 544 7.55 10.55 3.97
C GLY A 544 7.95 9.37 4.83
N TYR A 545 8.61 9.62 5.92
CA TYR A 545 9.27 8.63 6.78
C TYR A 545 8.29 7.95 7.76
N VAL A 546 8.23 6.61 7.77
CA VAL A 546 8.84 5.61 6.91
C VAL A 546 7.94 5.31 5.70
N SER A 547 8.45 4.61 4.66
CA SER A 547 7.63 4.16 3.53
C SER A 547 6.57 3.16 3.97
N GLY A 548 5.28 3.50 3.81
CA GLY A 548 4.17 2.60 4.10
C GLY A 548 4.22 1.34 3.21
N HIS A 549 4.48 1.49 1.91
CA HIS A 549 4.61 0.36 0.99
C HIS A 549 5.71 -0.61 1.41
N SER A 550 6.88 -0.10 1.83
CA SER A 550 7.98 -0.96 2.32
C SER A 550 7.58 -1.72 3.58
N THR A 551 6.89 -1.04 4.52
CA THR A 551 6.42 -1.65 5.77
C THR A 551 5.38 -2.74 5.50
N PHE A 552 4.34 -2.45 4.72
CA PHE A 552 3.31 -3.42 4.35
C PHE A 552 3.89 -4.63 3.60
N SER A 553 4.71 -4.37 2.59
CA SER A 553 5.17 -5.42 1.69
C SER A 553 6.12 -6.38 2.38
N VAL A 554 7.04 -5.88 3.19
CA VAL A 554 7.94 -6.74 3.94
C VAL A 554 7.20 -7.52 5.02
N ALA A 555 6.28 -6.89 5.77
CA ALA A 555 5.45 -7.59 6.74
C ALA A 555 4.65 -8.71 6.08
N ALA A 556 4.01 -8.42 4.95
CA ALA A 556 3.24 -9.42 4.20
C ALA A 556 4.10 -10.58 3.69
N ALA A 557 5.25 -10.29 3.08
CA ALA A 557 6.13 -11.33 2.53
C ALA A 557 6.67 -12.28 3.61
N GLU A 558 7.04 -11.76 4.77
CA GLU A 558 7.53 -12.57 5.89
C GLU A 558 6.38 -13.40 6.53
N VAL A 559 5.18 -12.82 6.70
CA VAL A 559 4.00 -13.57 7.17
C VAL A 559 3.59 -14.64 6.18
N MET A 560 3.53 -14.33 4.87
CA MET A 560 3.25 -15.32 3.85
C MET A 560 4.28 -16.45 3.85
N THR A 561 5.57 -16.13 4.01
CA THR A 561 6.65 -17.13 4.19
C THR A 561 6.37 -18.05 5.37
N ALA A 562 5.97 -17.49 6.50
CA ALA A 562 5.70 -18.27 7.72
C ALA A 562 4.48 -19.17 7.56
N ILE A 563 3.33 -18.62 7.12
CA ILE A 563 2.06 -19.37 7.07
C ILE A 563 2.07 -20.44 5.96
N THR A 564 2.72 -20.18 4.81
CA THR A 564 2.88 -21.19 3.74
C THR A 564 3.99 -22.19 4.04
N GLY A 565 4.93 -21.86 4.94
CA GLY A 565 6.10 -22.67 5.25
C GLY A 565 7.19 -22.65 4.17
N SER A 566 7.12 -21.72 3.24
CA SER A 566 8.07 -21.56 2.14
C SER A 566 8.24 -20.09 1.77
N PRO A 567 9.45 -19.58 1.55
CA PRO A 567 9.63 -18.23 1.02
C PRO A 567 9.30 -18.12 -0.48
N TYR A 568 9.15 -19.25 -1.18
CA TYR A 568 8.97 -19.32 -2.62
C TYR A 568 7.50 -19.33 -3.01
N PHE A 569 7.18 -18.68 -4.11
CA PHE A 569 5.91 -18.87 -4.82
C PHE A 569 5.73 -20.32 -5.25
N PRO A 570 4.49 -20.83 -5.39
CA PRO A 570 4.22 -22.16 -5.88
C PRO A 570 4.92 -22.42 -7.23
N GLY A 571 5.65 -23.55 -7.32
CA GLY A 571 6.49 -23.84 -8.49
C GLY A 571 7.80 -23.05 -8.55
N GLY A 572 8.09 -22.19 -7.56
CA GLY A 572 9.34 -21.43 -7.44
C GLY A 572 9.46 -20.23 -8.37
N LEU A 573 8.38 -19.80 -9.02
CA LEU A 573 8.35 -18.60 -9.86
C LEU A 573 6.91 -18.12 -10.03
N ARG A 574 6.69 -16.81 -9.83
CA ARG A 574 5.51 -16.07 -10.23
C ARG A 574 5.89 -15.07 -11.31
N GLU A 575 5.02 -14.91 -12.30
CA GLU A 575 5.18 -14.00 -13.42
C GLU A 575 3.97 -13.05 -13.49
N GLN A 576 4.24 -11.78 -13.83
CA GLN A 576 3.23 -10.77 -14.11
C GLN A 576 3.53 -10.14 -15.47
N HIS A 577 2.57 -10.23 -16.38
CA HIS A 577 2.72 -9.80 -17.77
C HIS A 577 2.10 -8.43 -18.00
N PHE A 578 2.79 -7.59 -18.74
CA PHE A 578 2.36 -6.28 -19.20
C PHE A 578 2.61 -6.14 -20.70
N ASN A 579 1.57 -5.81 -21.44
CA ASN A 579 1.68 -5.65 -22.88
C ASN A 579 2.22 -4.25 -23.23
N LYS A 580 2.90 -4.19 -24.34
CA LYS A 580 3.36 -2.92 -24.92
C LYS A 580 2.20 -1.95 -25.12
N ASN A 581 2.37 -0.70 -24.64
CA ASN A 581 1.42 0.40 -24.74
C ASN A 581 0.01 0.14 -24.18
N ASP A 582 -0.12 -0.77 -23.21
CA ASP A 582 -1.43 -1.20 -22.69
C ASP A 582 -1.47 -1.25 -21.15
N PHE A 583 -0.56 -0.55 -20.47
CA PHE A 583 -0.50 -0.62 -19.03
C PHE A 583 -0.30 0.73 -18.33
N LEU A 584 0.64 1.58 -18.80
CA LEU A 584 0.95 2.82 -18.09
C LEU A 584 -0.19 3.83 -18.18
N GLU A 585 -0.52 4.45 -17.05
CA GLU A 585 -1.57 5.45 -16.90
C GLU A 585 -1.04 6.90 -16.82
N PHE A 586 0.29 7.08 -16.59
CA PHE A 586 0.88 8.42 -16.44
C PHE A 586 1.42 8.95 -17.77
N GLU A 587 1.75 8.08 -18.67
CA GLU A 587 2.19 8.34 -20.05
C GLU A 587 2.09 7.04 -20.86
N LYS A 588 2.17 7.11 -22.17
CA LYS A 588 2.11 5.94 -23.04
C LYS A 588 3.24 4.93 -22.75
N GLY A 589 2.91 3.66 -22.58
CA GLY A 589 3.91 2.60 -22.41
C GLY A 589 3.37 1.29 -21.79
N PRO A 590 4.25 0.36 -21.49
CA PRO A 590 5.70 0.32 -21.77
C PRO A 590 6.01 0.23 -23.27
N SER A 591 7.27 0.51 -23.68
CA SER A 591 7.66 0.51 -25.09
C SER A 591 7.80 -0.90 -25.70
N GLU A 592 7.88 -1.92 -24.86
CA GLU A 592 7.94 -3.36 -25.19
C GLU A 592 7.13 -4.14 -24.15
N ASP A 593 6.78 -5.40 -24.46
CA ASP A 593 6.19 -6.30 -23.48
C ASP A 593 7.16 -6.54 -22.33
N ILE A 594 6.66 -6.50 -21.09
CA ILE A 594 7.44 -6.75 -19.89
C ILE A 594 6.81 -7.88 -19.07
N VAL A 595 7.65 -8.76 -18.54
CA VAL A 595 7.26 -9.81 -17.60
C VAL A 595 8.04 -9.62 -16.30
N LEU A 596 7.40 -9.15 -15.26
CA LEU A 596 7.98 -9.14 -13.92
C LEU A 596 8.05 -10.56 -13.38
N GLN A 597 9.12 -10.90 -12.67
CA GLN A 597 9.40 -12.26 -12.20
C GLN A 597 9.89 -12.26 -10.75
N TRP A 598 9.27 -13.05 -9.91
CA TRP A 598 9.69 -13.25 -8.52
C TRP A 598 9.73 -14.72 -8.16
N ALA A 599 10.85 -15.20 -7.63
CA ALA A 599 10.96 -16.53 -7.05
C ALA A 599 10.34 -16.58 -5.66
N THR A 600 10.54 -15.52 -4.86
CA THR A 600 10.13 -15.44 -3.46
C THR A 600 9.17 -14.27 -3.20
N TYR A 601 8.38 -14.36 -2.13
CA TYR A 601 7.53 -13.25 -1.68
C TYR A 601 8.38 -12.01 -1.34
N ARG A 602 9.59 -12.22 -0.79
CA ARG A 602 10.49 -11.11 -0.46
C ARG A 602 11.02 -10.38 -1.69
N GLU A 603 11.27 -11.06 -2.82
CA GLU A 603 11.63 -10.38 -4.07
C GLU A 603 10.53 -9.44 -4.57
N ALA A 604 9.26 -9.86 -4.49
CA ALA A 604 8.12 -8.99 -4.81
C ALA A 604 8.04 -7.79 -3.85
N ALA A 605 8.28 -8.01 -2.55
CA ALA A 605 8.32 -6.93 -1.57
C ALA A 605 9.47 -5.95 -1.81
N ASP A 606 10.67 -6.45 -2.10
CA ASP A 606 11.84 -5.62 -2.38
C ASP A 606 11.66 -4.80 -3.66
N GLU A 607 10.98 -5.35 -4.69
CA GLU A 607 10.61 -4.59 -5.90
C GLU A 607 9.57 -3.50 -5.59
N THR A 608 8.56 -3.81 -4.78
CA THR A 608 7.60 -2.81 -4.28
C THR A 608 8.33 -1.65 -3.59
N CYS A 609 9.32 -1.94 -2.76
CA CYS A 609 10.13 -0.95 -2.06
C CYS A 609 10.88 -0.03 -3.05
N LEU A 610 11.57 -0.61 -4.02
CA LEU A 610 12.33 0.13 -5.03
C LEU A 610 11.42 0.97 -5.94
N SER A 611 10.21 0.50 -6.22
CA SER A 611 9.23 1.23 -7.03
C SER A 611 8.92 2.62 -6.49
N ARG A 612 9.02 2.82 -5.16
CA ARG A 612 8.74 4.10 -4.52
C ARG A 612 9.87 5.11 -4.71
N ILE A 613 11.11 4.62 -4.83
CA ILE A 613 12.29 5.47 -5.09
C ILE A 613 12.27 5.93 -6.55
N TRP A 614 12.06 5.02 -7.51
CA TRP A 614 11.92 5.39 -8.92
C TRP A 614 10.65 6.21 -9.21
N GLY A 615 9.57 5.95 -8.47
CA GLY A 615 8.36 6.78 -8.49
C GLY A 615 8.56 8.18 -7.87
N GLY A 616 9.71 8.43 -7.24
CA GLY A 616 10.12 9.76 -6.77
C GLY A 616 9.44 10.24 -5.48
N ILE A 617 8.81 9.37 -4.71
CA ILE A 617 8.01 9.77 -3.53
C ILE A 617 8.59 9.35 -2.18
N HIS A 618 9.63 8.54 -2.17
CA HIS A 618 10.37 8.15 -0.98
C HIS A 618 11.89 8.10 -1.23
N PRO A 619 12.72 8.68 -0.36
CA PRO A 619 14.17 8.49 -0.40
C PRO A 619 14.58 7.15 0.23
N PRO A 620 15.85 6.69 0.05
CA PRO A 620 16.38 5.46 0.60
C PRO A 620 16.15 5.24 2.09
N ILE A 621 16.21 6.28 2.91
CA ILE A 621 15.99 6.17 4.36
C ILE A 621 14.56 5.77 4.71
N ASP A 622 13.58 6.32 3.99
CA ASP A 622 12.16 5.96 4.20
C ASP A 622 11.93 4.48 3.87
N ASP A 623 12.58 4.00 2.81
CA ASP A 623 12.48 2.62 2.33
C ASP A 623 13.11 1.62 3.30
N ILE A 624 14.38 1.80 3.62
CA ILE A 624 15.13 0.84 4.46
C ILE A 624 14.52 0.73 5.86
N GLU A 625 14.23 1.86 6.49
CA GLU A 625 13.64 1.83 7.83
C GLU A 625 12.20 1.28 7.77
N GLY A 626 11.47 1.53 6.69
CA GLY A 626 10.18 0.87 6.44
C GLY A 626 10.28 -0.64 6.33
N ARG A 627 11.29 -1.17 5.64
CA ARG A 627 11.55 -2.63 5.56
C ARG A 627 11.87 -3.21 6.95
N LYS A 628 12.72 -2.56 7.75
CA LYS A 628 13.06 -3.00 9.12
C LYS A 628 11.84 -3.01 10.03
N VAL A 629 10.97 -2.00 9.94
CA VAL A 629 9.70 -1.96 10.67
C VAL A 629 8.80 -3.12 10.22
N GLY A 630 8.69 -3.39 8.93
CA GLY A 630 7.93 -4.52 8.40
C GLY A 630 8.42 -5.88 8.91
N GLU A 631 9.74 -6.09 9.02
CA GLU A 631 10.33 -7.31 9.61
C GLU A 631 9.96 -7.47 11.10
N ARG A 632 9.94 -6.36 11.88
CA ARG A 632 9.53 -6.40 13.29
C ARG A 632 8.06 -6.76 13.43
N VAL A 633 7.19 -6.11 12.67
CA VAL A 633 5.73 -6.39 12.64
C VAL A 633 5.46 -7.85 12.29
N ALA A 634 6.11 -8.37 11.24
CA ALA A 634 5.95 -9.77 10.86
C ALA A 634 6.34 -10.73 11.98
N LYS A 635 7.47 -10.47 12.64
CA LYS A 635 7.94 -11.30 13.77
C LYS A 635 6.93 -11.34 14.91
N GLN A 636 6.37 -10.19 15.29
CA GLN A 636 5.36 -10.08 16.34
C GLN A 636 4.10 -10.84 15.95
N SER A 637 3.60 -10.63 14.72
CA SER A 637 2.41 -11.31 14.20
C SER A 637 2.59 -12.82 14.16
N ILE A 638 3.73 -13.32 13.70
CA ILE A 638 4.01 -14.77 13.63
C ILE A 638 4.02 -15.41 15.04
N LEU A 639 4.63 -14.75 16.02
CA LEU A 639 4.63 -15.23 17.41
C LEU A 639 3.22 -15.27 17.99
N PHE A 640 2.43 -14.22 17.78
CA PHE A 640 1.05 -14.17 18.21
C PHE A 640 0.19 -15.28 17.59
N LEU A 641 0.34 -15.51 16.28
CA LEU A 641 -0.40 -16.55 15.55
C LEU A 641 -0.06 -17.97 16.04
N GLN A 642 1.18 -18.20 16.47
CA GLN A 642 1.57 -19.50 17.05
C GLN A 642 0.86 -19.76 18.39
N ASP A 643 0.54 -18.73 19.14
CA ASP A 643 -0.23 -18.82 20.38
C ASP A 643 -1.73 -18.94 20.11
N LEU A 644 -2.27 -18.17 19.18
CA LEU A 644 -3.70 -18.14 18.84
C LEU A 644 -4.22 -19.48 18.28
N PHE A 645 -3.40 -20.18 17.51
CA PHE A 645 -3.79 -21.43 16.80
C PHE A 645 -3.13 -22.68 17.41
N ARG A 646 -2.87 -22.66 18.72
CA ARG A 646 -2.33 -23.82 19.47
C ARG A 646 -3.27 -25.00 19.54
#